data_7208047acddbdec867427e21121a846c
#
_entry.id   7208047acddbdec867427e21121a846c
#
_cell.length_a   1.000
_cell.length_b   1.000
_cell.length_c   1.000
_cell.angle_alpha   90.00
_cell.angle_beta   90.00
_cell.angle_gamma   90.00
#
_symmetry.space_group_name_H-M   'P 1'
#
loop_
_entity.id
_entity.type
_entity.pdbx_description
1 polymer ?
#
loop_
_entity_poly.entity_id
_entity_poly.type
_entity_poly.pdbx_seq_one_letter_code
_entity_poly.pdbx_strand_id
1 'polypeptide(L)'
;MGAGEYTHGVNVSYPQERHRMSLHLDRRTFLKAAGATTASAYAATRAIPAWAASPDKGSVAVTLPLSTFPYSAVQLLEGPMKQQFVENHARFLNLDDDRLLKVFRQVAGLPAPGEDMGGWYDLTGFSLERGDFHGFIAGHTFGQYVSALARAYAVTGSEPTRAKINRLVKGYAETLDPKAKFFGGYRLPAYTYDKLSCGLIDAHEFAHDPMAMDVHGKLTRAMVAYLPEKALSRAEQRSRSHKDTSFTWDETYTLPENLFLAYQRSGQAFYRDMAKQFLEDDTYFGPLSEGNNVLPFEHAYSHVNAFSSAMQAYITLGSEKHLRAAKNGFEMLLTTQSFATGGWGPDEAFGEPGVGQLGTSLTHSHASFETPCGAYGHFKITRYLLRVTKDSRYGDSMERVLYNTILGAWPVQADGTSFYYSDYATTGKKVWYKDKWPCCSGTFPQLAADYHISTYLRSADGVYVNLFTPSKVQWDEGGGRYGLTQETRYPFENKIQVQVSGSQPKDYTIYVRIPAWATPDPVLSVNGKRVADSVQPGTFAAVRRTWKDGDRIELELPMPLRLEPVDANHPNLVALVEGPLVLFAVADSQPTFDRNGLLQAKATNNKAGDWIAQSADGSSISMRPFMNIDKESYSTYVLLQS
;
A
#
# COMPACT_ATOMS: atom_id res chain seq x y z
N MET A 1 34.17 -23.28 9.14
CA MET A 1 35.15 -22.37 8.54
C MET A 1 34.77 -22.22 7.08
N GLY A 2 34.54 -21.02 6.62
CA GLY A 2 34.15 -20.69 5.26
C GLY A 2 32.85 -19.91 5.22
N ALA A 3 32.91 -18.61 5.57
CA ALA A 3 31.83 -17.66 5.32
C ALA A 3 31.73 -17.39 3.80
N GLY A 4 30.65 -17.82 3.17
CA GLY A 4 30.33 -17.46 1.80
C GLY A 4 29.63 -16.11 1.81
N GLU A 5 30.30 -15.10 1.27
CA GLU A 5 29.76 -13.77 1.03
C GLU A 5 28.64 -13.84 -0.01
N TYR A 6 27.42 -13.55 0.40
CA TYR A 6 26.30 -13.28 -0.52
C TYR A 6 26.33 -11.80 -0.91
N THR A 7 27.09 -11.47 -1.94
CA THR A 7 26.96 -10.20 -2.65
C THR A 7 25.87 -10.35 -3.71
N HIS A 8 24.63 -10.11 -3.36
CA HIS A 8 23.59 -9.87 -4.35
C HIS A 8 23.49 -8.35 -4.59
N GLY A 9 24.27 -7.92 -5.59
CA GLY A 9 24.00 -6.64 -6.23
C GLY A 9 22.63 -6.68 -6.89
N VAL A 10 21.84 -5.65 -6.67
CA VAL A 10 20.64 -5.38 -7.46
C VAL A 10 21.12 -5.07 -8.89
N ASN A 11 21.31 -6.12 -9.69
CA ASN A 11 21.52 -5.99 -11.12
C ASN A 11 20.14 -5.83 -11.75
N VAL A 12 19.69 -4.60 -11.85
CA VAL A 12 18.63 -4.25 -12.80
C VAL A 12 19.27 -4.31 -14.20
N SER A 13 19.36 -5.51 -14.76
CA SER A 13 19.82 -5.71 -16.13
C SER A 13 18.68 -5.37 -17.08
N TYR A 14 18.66 -4.13 -17.56
CA TYR A 14 17.92 -3.77 -18.76
C TYR A 14 18.72 -4.16 -20.00
N PRO A 15 18.07 -4.52 -21.13
CA PRO A 15 18.76 -4.83 -22.36
C PRO A 15 19.61 -3.62 -22.80
N GLN A 16 20.91 -3.80 -22.86
CA GLN A 16 21.84 -2.80 -23.42
C GLN A 16 21.85 -2.93 -24.94
N GLU A 17 21.28 -1.96 -25.62
CA GLU A 17 21.72 -1.68 -26.99
C GLU A 17 23.13 -1.08 -26.95
N ARG A 18 24.07 -1.78 -27.63
CA ARG A 18 25.47 -1.37 -27.74
C ARG A 18 25.60 -0.24 -28.74
N HIS A 19 25.84 0.98 -28.28
CA HIS A 19 26.59 1.96 -29.03
C HIS A 19 27.78 2.43 -28.22
N ARG A 20 28.98 1.96 -28.66
CA ARG A 20 30.27 2.45 -28.19
C ARG A 20 30.51 3.85 -28.77
N MET A 21 30.57 4.84 -27.91
CA MET A 21 31.37 6.03 -28.14
C MET A 21 32.24 6.28 -26.91
N SER A 22 33.54 6.08 -27.06
CA SER A 22 34.58 6.40 -26.10
C SER A 22 34.87 7.89 -26.12
N LEU A 23 34.59 8.58 -25.02
CA LEU A 23 35.14 9.91 -24.76
C LEU A 23 36.01 9.82 -23.50
N HIS A 24 37.33 9.83 -23.71
CA HIS A 24 38.31 10.07 -22.67
C HIS A 24 38.23 11.54 -22.25
N LEU A 25 37.77 11.82 -21.04
CA LEU A 25 37.90 13.11 -20.37
C LEU A 25 38.93 13.00 -19.26
N ASP A 26 39.99 13.82 -19.37
CA ASP A 26 41.12 13.92 -18.44
C ASP A 26 40.67 14.45 -17.06
N ARG A 27 41.13 13.79 -16.01
CA ARG A 27 40.89 14.06 -14.60
C ARG A 27 41.23 15.49 -14.12
N ARG A 28 42.07 16.21 -14.89
CA ARG A 28 42.49 17.59 -14.53
C ARG A 28 41.50 18.66 -14.98
N THR A 29 40.68 18.39 -15.97
CA THR A 29 39.66 19.32 -16.48
C THR A 29 38.43 19.33 -15.60
N PHE A 30 38.19 18.23 -14.88
CA PHE A 30 37.04 18.09 -13.97
C PHE A 30 37.20 18.93 -12.69
N LEU A 31 38.41 19.09 -12.19
CA LEU A 31 38.67 19.82 -10.93
C LEU A 31 38.73 21.35 -11.04
N LYS A 32 38.79 21.91 -12.26
CA LYS A 32 38.77 23.36 -12.51
C LYS A 32 37.39 23.93 -12.81
N ALA A 33 36.38 23.11 -13.05
CA ALA A 33 35.00 23.55 -13.27
C ALA A 33 34.14 23.55 -11.99
N ALA A 34 34.66 23.08 -10.87
CA ALA A 34 33.95 22.99 -9.59
C ALA A 34 34.06 24.24 -8.69
N GLY A 35 34.67 25.31 -9.19
CA GLY A 35 34.77 26.58 -8.49
C GLY A 35 33.92 27.64 -9.18
N ALA A 36 32.87 28.07 -8.51
CA ALA A 36 32.06 29.26 -8.80
C ALA A 36 31.12 29.17 -10.05
N THR A 37 30.02 28.48 -9.88
CA THR A 37 28.77 28.90 -10.54
C THR A 37 27.63 28.78 -9.52
N THR A 38 27.37 29.88 -8.96
CA THR A 38 26.23 30.37 -8.21
C THR A 38 24.94 29.59 -8.44
N ALA A 39 24.40 29.06 -7.33
CA ALA A 39 23.00 28.62 -7.14
C ALA A 39 21.97 29.76 -7.33
N SER A 40 22.34 30.85 -8.01
CA SER A 40 21.56 32.09 -8.14
C SER A 40 20.77 32.21 -9.44
N ALA A 41 20.80 31.25 -10.34
CA ALA A 41 20.15 31.40 -11.64
C ALA A 41 18.87 30.58 -11.85
N TYR A 42 18.44 29.75 -10.87
CA TYR A 42 17.18 28.99 -10.97
C TYR A 42 16.07 29.49 -10.01
N ALA A 43 16.36 30.46 -9.21
CA ALA A 43 15.35 31.24 -8.47
C ALA A 43 14.77 32.38 -9.34
N ALA A 44 14.65 32.19 -10.65
CA ALA A 44 13.79 33.02 -11.47
C ALA A 44 12.38 32.80 -10.94
N THR A 45 11.96 33.72 -10.08
CA THR A 45 10.63 33.91 -9.54
C THR A 45 9.56 33.43 -10.51
N ARG A 46 9.17 32.16 -10.42
CA ARG A 46 7.85 31.76 -10.91
C ARG A 46 6.88 32.48 -9.96
N ALA A 47 6.38 33.62 -10.41
CA ALA A 47 5.30 34.30 -9.73
C ALA A 47 4.19 33.29 -9.53
N ILE A 48 3.75 33.06 -8.30
CA ILE A 48 2.53 32.29 -8.02
C ILE A 48 1.45 33.02 -8.83
N PRO A 49 0.79 32.34 -9.78
CA PRO A 49 -0.22 32.99 -10.59
C PRO A 49 -1.25 33.66 -9.72
N ALA A 50 -1.75 34.83 -10.13
CA ALA A 50 -2.70 35.66 -9.36
C ALA A 50 -4.03 34.94 -9.01
N TRP A 51 -4.31 33.78 -9.63
CA TRP A 51 -5.47 32.94 -9.32
C TRP A 51 -5.39 32.24 -7.95
N ALA A 52 -4.23 32.23 -7.29
CA ALA A 52 -4.03 31.60 -5.98
C ALA A 52 -4.74 32.33 -4.82
N ALA A 53 -5.46 33.43 -5.07
CA ALA A 53 -5.92 34.34 -4.04
C ALA A 53 -7.41 34.21 -3.66
N SER A 54 -8.23 33.42 -4.34
CA SER A 54 -9.68 33.32 -4.02
C SER A 54 -9.98 31.93 -3.43
N PRO A 55 -10.57 31.84 -2.24
CA PRO A 55 -11.02 30.57 -1.70
C PRO A 55 -12.18 30.04 -2.55
N ASP A 56 -11.93 29.02 -3.34
CA ASP A 56 -12.97 28.19 -3.93
C ASP A 56 -13.40 27.18 -2.85
N LYS A 57 -14.70 27.00 -2.63
CA LYS A 57 -15.17 25.97 -1.70
C LYS A 57 -14.77 24.63 -2.28
N GLY A 58 -13.84 23.92 -1.65
CA GLY A 58 -13.31 22.64 -2.10
C GLY A 58 -14.42 21.62 -2.38
N SER A 59 -15.00 21.72 -3.57
CA SER A 59 -16.11 20.87 -3.99
C SER A 59 -15.61 19.57 -4.61
N VAL A 60 -16.36 18.50 -4.42
CA VAL A 60 -16.21 17.25 -5.18
C VAL A 60 -17.30 17.20 -6.23
N ALA A 61 -16.95 16.78 -7.45
CA ALA A 61 -17.91 16.65 -8.54
C ALA A 61 -18.76 15.37 -8.39
N VAL A 62 -18.23 14.34 -7.69
CA VAL A 62 -18.89 13.04 -7.57
C VAL A 62 -19.07 12.66 -6.10
N THR A 63 -20.30 12.38 -5.72
CA THR A 63 -20.61 11.72 -4.44
C THR A 63 -20.55 10.21 -4.64
N LEU A 64 -19.70 9.55 -3.89
CA LEU A 64 -19.51 8.10 -4.02
C LEU A 64 -20.70 7.33 -3.43
N PRO A 65 -21.13 6.21 -4.07
CA PRO A 65 -22.17 5.33 -3.56
C PRO A 65 -21.89 4.74 -2.18
N LEU A 66 -20.62 4.47 -1.87
CA LEU A 66 -20.20 4.04 -0.54
C LEU A 66 -19.23 5.04 0.10
N SER A 67 -19.40 5.24 1.39
CA SER A 67 -18.46 5.96 2.26
C SER A 67 -17.78 4.99 3.22
N THR A 68 -16.59 5.34 3.68
CA THR A 68 -15.96 4.67 4.84
C THR A 68 -16.62 5.13 6.13
N PHE A 69 -16.61 4.29 7.15
CA PHE A 69 -16.83 4.78 8.51
C PHE A 69 -15.63 5.59 8.98
N PRO A 70 -15.81 6.56 9.89
CA PRO A 70 -14.68 7.19 10.56
C PRO A 70 -13.82 6.14 11.28
N TYR A 71 -12.53 6.37 11.40
CA TYR A 71 -11.62 5.45 12.11
C TYR A 71 -12.11 5.11 13.53
N SER A 72 -12.62 6.10 14.27
CA SER A 72 -13.14 5.94 15.62
C SER A 72 -14.41 5.10 15.73
N ALA A 73 -15.14 4.92 14.63
CA ALA A 73 -16.36 4.12 14.59
C ALA A 73 -16.08 2.62 14.51
N VAL A 74 -14.88 2.21 14.10
CA VAL A 74 -14.50 0.81 13.91
C VAL A 74 -13.44 0.43 14.94
N GLN A 75 -13.72 -0.62 15.70
CA GLN A 75 -12.80 -1.21 16.66
C GLN A 75 -12.40 -2.62 16.18
N LEU A 76 -11.12 -2.87 16.00
CA LEU A 76 -10.59 -4.22 15.81
C LEU A 76 -10.54 -4.93 17.19
N LEU A 77 -11.04 -6.15 17.24
CA LEU A 77 -10.95 -7.02 18.41
C LEU A 77 -9.70 -7.89 18.32
N GLU A 78 -9.48 -8.78 19.30
CA GLU A 78 -8.27 -9.62 19.35
C GLU A 78 -8.10 -10.43 18.06
N GLY A 79 -6.92 -10.29 17.48
CA GLY A 79 -6.55 -10.92 16.21
C GLY A 79 -5.35 -10.25 15.54
N PRO A 80 -4.84 -10.82 14.43
CA PRO A 80 -3.60 -10.36 13.81
C PRO A 80 -3.65 -8.92 13.29
N MET A 81 -4.79 -8.45 12.78
CA MET A 81 -4.93 -7.07 12.32
C MET A 81 -4.79 -6.06 13.48
N LYS A 82 -5.45 -6.34 14.62
CA LYS A 82 -5.30 -5.51 15.82
C LYS A 82 -3.88 -5.52 16.34
N GLN A 83 -3.25 -6.69 16.39
CA GLN A 83 -1.86 -6.82 16.84
C GLN A 83 -0.93 -5.97 16.00
N GLN A 84 -0.96 -6.09 14.68
CA GLN A 84 -0.13 -5.27 13.79
C GLN A 84 -0.38 -3.76 13.96
N PHE A 85 -1.65 -3.35 14.10
CA PHE A 85 -1.98 -1.95 14.33
C PHE A 85 -1.36 -1.43 15.64
N VAL A 86 -1.52 -2.17 16.74
CA VAL A 86 -1.00 -1.78 18.07
C VAL A 86 0.53 -1.72 18.08
N GLU A 87 1.20 -2.70 17.48
CA GLU A 87 2.66 -2.77 17.38
C GLU A 87 3.22 -1.60 16.57
N ASN A 88 2.64 -1.31 15.40
CA ASN A 88 3.04 -0.18 14.57
C ASN A 88 2.79 1.14 15.27
N HIS A 89 1.60 1.35 15.86
CA HIS A 89 1.31 2.59 16.61
C HIS A 89 2.30 2.81 17.75
N ALA A 90 2.54 1.80 18.58
CA ALA A 90 3.51 1.88 19.68
C ALA A 90 4.93 2.19 19.18
N ARG A 91 5.37 1.57 18.07
CA ARG A 91 6.68 1.79 17.47
C ARG A 91 6.89 3.26 17.12
N PHE A 92 5.96 3.86 16.37
CA PHE A 92 6.12 5.23 15.87
C PHE A 92 5.80 6.29 16.92
N LEU A 93 4.94 5.98 17.90
CA LEU A 93 4.72 6.85 19.06
C LEU A 93 6.00 6.99 19.90
N ASN A 94 6.80 5.94 20.02
CA ASN A 94 8.01 5.91 20.85
C ASN A 94 9.30 6.34 20.11
N LEU A 95 9.24 6.65 18.81
CA LEU A 95 10.40 7.23 18.12
C LEU A 95 10.69 8.64 18.68
N ASP A 96 11.97 8.96 18.80
CA ASP A 96 12.41 10.27 19.28
C ASP A 96 12.09 11.38 18.27
N ASP A 97 11.48 12.48 18.72
CA ASP A 97 11.06 13.60 17.89
C ASP A 97 12.27 14.33 17.26
N ASP A 98 13.37 14.47 18.02
CA ASP A 98 14.57 15.16 17.56
C ASP A 98 15.29 14.35 16.47
N ARG A 99 15.34 13.03 16.59
CA ARG A 99 15.87 12.15 15.54
C ARG A 99 15.07 12.29 14.23
N LEU A 100 13.73 12.33 14.31
CA LEU A 100 12.86 12.48 13.14
C LEU A 100 13.03 13.84 12.44
N LEU A 101 13.26 14.89 13.20
CA LEU A 101 13.41 16.26 12.69
C LEU A 101 14.84 16.62 12.29
N LYS A 102 15.84 15.80 12.66
CA LYS A 102 17.26 16.11 12.55
C LYS A 102 17.69 16.52 11.15
N VAL A 103 17.35 15.73 10.14
CA VAL A 103 17.76 15.98 8.74
C VAL A 103 17.22 17.31 8.20
N PHE A 104 16.01 17.68 8.57
CA PHE A 104 15.41 18.96 8.16
C PHE A 104 16.06 20.15 8.86
N ARG A 105 16.29 20.03 10.17
CA ARG A 105 16.99 21.06 10.97
C ARG A 105 18.43 21.28 10.50
N GLN A 106 19.17 20.19 10.21
CA GLN A 106 20.54 20.28 9.70
C GLN A 106 20.61 21.08 8.40
N VAL A 107 19.71 20.81 7.45
CA VAL A 107 19.68 21.56 6.19
C VAL A 107 19.25 23.00 6.39
N ALA A 108 18.31 23.27 7.29
CA ALA A 108 17.86 24.62 7.62
C ALA A 108 18.91 25.43 8.40
N GLY A 109 20.02 24.82 8.84
CA GLY A 109 21.04 25.48 9.68
C GLY A 109 20.58 25.73 11.11
N LEU A 110 19.61 24.95 11.60
CA LEU A 110 19.10 25.02 12.97
C LEU A 110 19.83 24.02 13.86
N PRO A 111 19.81 24.20 15.21
CA PRO A 111 20.26 23.17 16.13
C PRO A 111 19.50 21.84 15.86
N ALA A 112 20.25 20.77 15.66
CA ALA A 112 19.75 19.48 15.27
C ALA A 112 20.16 18.37 16.26
N PRO A 113 19.61 18.39 17.50
CA PRO A 113 19.89 17.39 18.51
C PRO A 113 19.37 16.01 18.13
N GLY A 114 19.71 15.01 18.93
CA GLY A 114 19.30 13.63 18.75
C GLY A 114 20.29 12.80 17.92
N GLU A 115 20.18 11.49 18.03
CA GLU A 115 20.92 10.53 17.21
C GLU A 115 20.44 10.55 15.76
N ASP A 116 21.27 10.09 14.80
CA ASP A 116 20.84 9.85 13.45
C ASP A 116 19.83 8.68 13.40
N MET A 117 18.87 8.75 12.49
CA MET A 117 17.93 7.64 12.28
C MET A 117 18.65 6.40 11.73
N GLY A 118 19.62 6.62 10.87
CA GLY A 118 20.31 5.58 10.10
C GLY A 118 19.64 5.28 8.77
N GLY A 119 20.31 4.47 7.96
CA GLY A 119 19.78 3.93 6.70
C GLY A 119 19.36 5.00 5.69
N TRP A 120 18.26 4.76 5.01
CA TRP A 120 17.78 5.65 3.95
C TRP A 120 17.41 7.06 4.42
N TYR A 121 17.13 7.20 5.71
CA TYR A 121 16.58 8.44 6.27
C TYR A 121 17.61 9.55 6.43
N ASP A 122 18.91 9.24 6.55
CA ASP A 122 19.94 10.21 6.85
C ASP A 122 20.32 11.09 5.66
N LEU A 123 21.09 12.17 5.91
CA LEU A 123 21.48 13.14 4.88
C LEU A 123 22.60 12.65 3.95
N THR A 124 23.51 11.85 4.46
CA THR A 124 24.79 11.54 3.82
C THR A 124 25.07 10.05 3.82
N GLY A 125 26.04 9.63 3.01
CA GLY A 125 26.50 8.25 2.94
C GLY A 125 26.14 7.52 1.66
N PHE A 126 25.11 7.95 0.94
CA PHE A 126 24.64 7.28 -0.28
C PHE A 126 25.73 7.17 -1.34
N SER A 127 25.91 5.95 -1.87
CA SER A 127 26.79 5.67 -2.99
C SER A 127 26.29 4.45 -3.76
N LEU A 128 25.78 4.68 -4.96
CA LEU A 128 25.35 3.60 -5.84
C LEU A 128 26.50 2.64 -6.22
N GLU A 129 27.70 3.19 -6.46
CA GLU A 129 28.90 2.40 -6.80
C GLU A 129 29.27 1.38 -5.71
N ARG A 130 29.08 1.75 -4.43
CA ARG A 130 29.33 0.87 -3.28
C ARG A 130 28.12 0.04 -2.88
N GLY A 131 26.96 0.24 -3.51
CA GLY A 131 25.70 -0.36 -3.07
C GLY A 131 25.25 0.11 -1.68
N ASP A 132 25.67 1.31 -1.26
CA ASP A 132 25.38 1.89 0.05
C ASP A 132 24.19 2.84 -0.06
N PHE A 133 23.06 2.42 0.50
CA PHE A 133 21.80 3.17 0.51
C PHE A 133 21.61 4.03 1.78
N HIS A 134 22.62 4.13 2.63
CA HIS A 134 22.60 5.09 3.74
C HIS A 134 22.49 6.51 3.18
N GLY A 135 21.51 7.27 3.64
CA GLY A 135 21.25 8.61 3.11
C GLY A 135 20.66 8.65 1.69
N PHE A 136 20.00 7.57 1.27
CA PHE A 136 19.44 7.46 -0.07
C PHE A 136 18.40 8.54 -0.35
N ILE A 137 17.39 8.67 0.51
CA ILE A 137 16.32 9.68 0.40
C ILE A 137 16.05 10.25 1.80
N ALA A 138 16.84 11.25 2.17
CA ALA A 138 16.80 11.81 3.52
C ALA A 138 15.41 12.29 3.92
N GLY A 139 14.93 11.88 5.10
CA GLY A 139 13.67 12.33 5.68
C GLY A 139 12.39 11.91 4.93
N HIS A 140 12.49 11.08 3.88
CA HIS A 140 11.37 10.77 2.98
C HIS A 140 10.14 10.18 3.68
N THR A 141 10.33 9.36 4.70
CA THR A 141 9.24 8.68 5.43
C THR A 141 8.63 9.52 6.55
N PHE A 142 9.18 10.71 6.85
CA PHE A 142 8.68 11.57 7.92
C PHE A 142 7.16 11.84 7.78
N GLY A 143 6.72 12.25 6.58
CA GLY A 143 5.31 12.50 6.32
C GLY A 143 4.44 11.26 6.51
N GLN A 144 4.92 10.08 6.10
CA GLN A 144 4.20 8.82 6.31
C GLN A 144 4.09 8.45 7.81
N TYR A 145 5.11 8.72 8.61
CA TYR A 145 5.05 8.51 10.06
C TYR A 145 4.04 9.46 10.72
N VAL A 146 4.02 10.73 10.33
CA VAL A 146 3.01 11.70 10.80
C VAL A 146 1.60 11.25 10.38
N SER A 147 1.41 10.81 9.13
CA SER A 147 0.14 10.27 8.63
C SER A 147 -0.31 9.05 9.45
N ALA A 148 0.58 8.09 9.67
CA ALA A 148 0.26 6.89 10.45
C ALA A 148 -0.14 7.22 11.89
N LEU A 149 0.56 8.16 12.53
CA LEU A 149 0.20 8.66 13.87
C LEU A 149 -1.15 9.38 13.86
N ALA A 150 -1.44 10.20 12.84
CA ALA A 150 -2.72 10.89 12.72
C ALA A 150 -3.90 9.92 12.58
N ARG A 151 -3.76 8.90 11.74
CA ARG A 151 -4.75 7.81 11.60
C ARG A 151 -4.88 7.00 12.90
N ALA A 152 -3.77 6.70 13.58
CA ALA A 152 -3.78 6.01 14.86
C ALA A 152 -4.46 6.85 15.96
N TYR A 153 -4.27 8.17 15.97
CA TYR A 153 -5.03 9.06 16.85
C TYR A 153 -6.53 9.01 16.54
N ALA A 154 -6.91 9.06 15.27
CA ALA A 154 -8.32 8.95 14.86
C ALA A 154 -8.98 7.64 15.30
N VAL A 155 -8.22 6.54 15.38
CA VAL A 155 -8.69 5.25 15.92
C VAL A 155 -8.80 5.28 17.44
N THR A 156 -7.77 5.81 18.13
CA THR A 156 -7.57 5.58 19.57
C THR A 156 -8.00 6.73 20.47
N GLY A 157 -8.05 7.97 19.93
CA GLY A 157 -8.19 9.18 20.72
C GLY A 157 -7.01 9.46 21.66
N SER A 158 -5.83 8.86 21.42
CA SER A 158 -4.65 8.94 22.29
C SER A 158 -4.06 10.34 22.35
N GLU A 159 -4.23 11.07 23.44
CA GLU A 159 -3.65 12.41 23.63
C GLU A 159 -2.12 12.45 23.53
N PRO A 160 -1.35 11.46 24.03
CA PRO A 160 0.08 11.39 23.76
C PRO A 160 0.43 11.37 22.26
N THR A 161 -0.38 10.66 21.46
CA THR A 161 -0.20 10.60 19.99
C THR A 161 -0.48 11.95 19.36
N ARG A 162 -1.57 12.63 19.73
CA ARG A 162 -1.89 13.98 19.25
C ARG A 162 -0.80 14.99 19.63
N ALA A 163 -0.36 14.96 20.88
CA ALA A 163 0.71 15.84 21.35
C ALA A 163 2.02 15.64 20.54
N LYS A 164 2.38 14.39 20.20
CA LYS A 164 3.52 14.08 19.35
C LYS A 164 3.35 14.65 17.94
N ILE A 165 2.19 14.45 17.31
CA ILE A 165 1.91 15.00 15.98
C ILE A 165 2.10 16.53 15.99
N ASN A 166 1.52 17.23 16.96
CA ASN A 166 1.65 18.69 17.07
C ASN A 166 3.11 19.14 17.22
N ARG A 167 3.92 18.42 18.00
CA ARG A 167 5.37 18.73 18.14
C ARG A 167 6.12 18.50 16.82
N LEU A 168 5.83 17.40 16.11
CA LEU A 168 6.48 17.09 14.83
C LEU A 168 6.08 18.11 13.75
N VAL A 169 4.80 18.47 13.63
CA VAL A 169 4.33 19.50 12.68
C VAL A 169 4.97 20.86 13.00
N LYS A 170 5.00 21.26 14.28
CA LYS A 170 5.63 22.50 14.71
C LYS A 170 7.14 22.51 14.41
N GLY A 171 7.86 21.44 14.79
CA GLY A 171 9.30 21.34 14.56
C GLY A 171 9.64 21.33 13.07
N TYR A 172 8.82 20.69 12.23
CA TYR A 172 8.98 20.76 10.79
C TYR A 172 8.68 22.16 10.23
N ALA A 173 7.66 22.86 10.73
CA ALA A 173 7.33 24.22 10.33
C ALA A 173 8.49 25.20 10.53
N GLU A 174 9.27 25.02 11.60
CA GLU A 174 10.46 25.85 11.90
C GLU A 174 11.53 25.73 10.81
N THR A 175 11.61 24.60 10.12
CA THR A 175 12.57 24.35 9.03
C THR A 175 12.14 24.95 7.69
N LEU A 176 10.94 25.49 7.60
CA LEU A 176 10.37 26.12 6.39
C LEU A 176 10.44 27.65 6.44
N ASP A 177 11.26 28.24 7.33
CA ASP A 177 11.50 29.69 7.37
C ASP A 177 12.09 30.12 6.01
N PRO A 178 11.54 31.18 5.34
CA PRO A 178 12.08 31.70 4.08
C PRO A 178 13.55 32.16 4.15
N LYS A 179 14.06 32.42 5.36
CA LYS A 179 15.47 32.80 5.60
C LYS A 179 16.38 31.58 5.77
N ALA A 180 15.80 30.40 6.05
CA ALA A 180 16.54 29.16 6.17
C ALA A 180 16.80 28.54 4.78
N LYS A 181 17.86 27.74 4.69
CA LYS A 181 18.07 26.93 3.50
C LYS A 181 17.00 25.84 3.46
N PHE A 182 16.15 25.90 2.45
CA PHE A 182 15.09 24.92 2.29
C PHE A 182 15.64 23.58 1.80
N PHE A 183 15.18 22.49 2.42
CA PHE A 183 15.53 21.14 2.01
C PHE A 183 14.61 20.65 0.87
N GLY A 184 14.73 21.28 -0.31
CA GLY A 184 14.00 20.92 -1.51
C GLY A 184 14.83 20.16 -2.53
N GLY A 185 16.16 20.13 -2.36
CA GLY A 185 17.09 19.44 -3.26
C GLY A 185 17.17 17.93 -3.01
N TYR A 186 16.03 17.29 -2.74
CA TYR A 186 15.93 15.83 -2.63
C TYR A 186 16.37 15.15 -3.92
N ARG A 187 16.91 13.96 -3.80
CA ARG A 187 17.22 13.10 -4.95
C ARG A 187 15.95 12.74 -5.73
N LEU A 188 14.83 12.56 -5.02
CA LEU A 188 13.49 12.34 -5.55
C LEU A 188 12.53 13.39 -4.94
N PRO A 189 12.46 14.62 -5.47
CA PRO A 189 11.72 15.70 -4.86
C PRO A 189 10.19 15.48 -4.87
N ALA A 190 9.60 14.97 -5.96
CA ALA A 190 8.16 14.71 -6.02
C ALA A 190 7.77 13.59 -5.05
N TYR A 191 8.52 12.49 -5.04
CA TYR A 191 8.34 11.37 -4.12
C TYR A 191 8.34 11.81 -2.65
N THR A 192 9.31 12.64 -2.25
CA THR A 192 9.41 13.11 -0.86
C THR A 192 8.31 14.10 -0.53
N TYR A 193 8.01 15.01 -1.45
CA TYR A 193 6.93 15.98 -1.29
C TYR A 193 5.56 15.31 -1.14
N ASP A 194 5.26 14.27 -1.94
CA ASP A 194 4.02 13.50 -1.82
C ASP A 194 3.82 12.94 -0.41
N LYS A 195 4.86 12.33 0.15
CA LYS A 195 4.83 11.77 1.51
C LYS A 195 4.64 12.83 2.60
N LEU A 196 5.37 13.96 2.48
CA LEU A 196 5.22 15.10 3.39
C LEU A 196 3.80 15.68 3.31
N SER A 197 3.25 15.81 2.09
CA SER A 197 1.88 16.27 1.86
C SER A 197 0.86 15.37 2.55
N CYS A 198 0.96 14.06 2.34
CA CYS A 198 0.09 13.07 2.99
C CYS A 198 0.08 13.24 4.52
N GLY A 199 1.27 13.38 5.13
CA GLY A 199 1.40 13.55 6.58
C GLY A 199 0.72 14.80 7.11
N LEU A 200 0.92 15.93 6.45
CA LEU A 200 0.35 17.21 6.88
C LEU A 200 -1.16 17.28 6.66
N ILE A 201 -1.67 16.72 5.56
CA ILE A 201 -3.11 16.61 5.29
C ILE A 201 -3.78 15.74 6.35
N ASP A 202 -3.20 14.57 6.65
CA ASP A 202 -3.75 13.65 7.64
C ASP A 202 -3.66 14.23 9.07
N ALA A 203 -2.60 14.96 9.41
CA ALA A 203 -2.49 15.68 10.68
C ALA A 203 -3.60 16.72 10.85
N HIS A 204 -3.94 17.44 9.78
CA HIS A 204 -5.06 18.36 9.79
C HIS A 204 -6.41 17.64 9.93
N GLU A 205 -6.65 16.63 9.09
CA GLU A 205 -7.94 15.95 9.00
C GLU A 205 -8.25 15.10 10.24
N PHE A 206 -7.28 14.33 10.68
CA PHE A 206 -7.51 13.28 11.69
C PHE A 206 -7.06 13.70 13.09
N ALA A 207 -5.96 14.46 13.22
CA ALA A 207 -5.47 14.93 14.51
C ALA A 207 -5.92 16.36 14.84
N HIS A 208 -6.60 17.03 13.90
CA HIS A 208 -7.05 18.41 14.03
C HIS A 208 -5.93 19.39 14.39
N ASP A 209 -4.72 19.14 13.85
CA ASP A 209 -3.60 20.04 14.07
C ASP A 209 -3.87 21.38 13.40
N PRO A 210 -3.84 22.50 14.15
CA PRO A 210 -4.25 23.81 13.64
C PRO A 210 -3.24 24.42 12.66
N MET A 211 -1.99 23.95 12.64
CA MET A 211 -0.92 24.48 11.81
C MET A 211 -0.73 23.71 10.51
N ALA A 212 -1.16 22.44 10.47
CA ALA A 212 -0.76 21.49 9.44
C ALA A 212 -1.05 21.96 8.01
N MET A 213 -2.22 22.56 7.74
CA MET A 213 -2.55 23.06 6.40
C MET A 213 -1.78 24.34 6.04
N ASP A 214 -1.46 25.22 6.99
CA ASP A 214 -0.57 26.36 6.74
C ASP A 214 0.85 25.92 6.42
N VAL A 215 1.36 24.94 7.19
CA VAL A 215 2.67 24.29 6.95
C VAL A 215 2.70 23.62 5.59
N HIS A 216 1.64 22.88 5.22
CA HIS A 216 1.48 22.28 3.89
C HIS A 216 1.53 23.33 2.77
N GLY A 217 0.85 24.47 2.95
CA GLY A 217 0.90 25.56 1.99
C GLY A 217 2.29 26.17 1.83
N LYS A 218 3.04 26.34 2.95
CA LYS A 218 4.45 26.80 2.91
C LYS A 218 5.34 25.79 2.20
N LEU A 219 5.23 24.51 2.55
CA LEU A 219 5.94 23.42 1.90
C LEU A 219 5.69 23.40 0.39
N THR A 220 4.43 23.44 -0.02
CA THR A 220 4.06 23.37 -1.44
C THR A 220 4.67 24.54 -2.23
N ARG A 221 4.56 25.76 -1.71
CA ARG A 221 5.18 26.95 -2.35
C ARG A 221 6.70 26.81 -2.49
N ALA A 222 7.36 26.26 -1.48
CA ALA A 222 8.80 26.03 -1.54
C ALA A 222 9.18 24.93 -2.53
N MET A 223 8.36 23.87 -2.64
CA MET A 223 8.64 22.72 -3.51
C MET A 223 8.43 23.00 -5.00
N VAL A 224 7.55 23.90 -5.38
CA VAL A 224 7.26 24.21 -6.80
C VAL A 224 8.52 24.47 -7.63
N ALA A 225 9.57 25.07 -7.03
CA ALA A 225 10.84 25.35 -7.72
C ALA A 225 11.67 24.09 -8.03
N TYR A 226 11.36 22.96 -7.39
CA TYR A 226 12.09 21.69 -7.52
C TYR A 226 11.30 20.64 -8.33
N LEU A 227 10.03 20.88 -8.58
CA LEU A 227 9.16 19.99 -9.34
C LEU A 227 9.21 20.34 -10.84
N PRO A 228 8.99 19.35 -11.73
CA PRO A 228 8.82 19.63 -13.15
C PRO A 228 7.51 20.39 -13.43
N GLU A 229 7.33 20.88 -14.66
CA GLU A 229 6.12 21.61 -15.02
C GLU A 229 4.88 20.72 -15.16
N LYS A 230 5.07 19.44 -15.45
CA LYS A 230 4.02 18.42 -15.60
C LYS A 230 4.52 17.08 -15.10
N ALA A 231 3.62 16.09 -15.00
CA ALA A 231 4.02 14.70 -14.82
C ALA A 231 4.98 14.27 -15.93
N LEU A 232 5.93 13.44 -15.60
CA LEU A 232 6.94 12.93 -16.51
C LEU A 232 6.89 11.40 -16.49
N SER A 233 6.79 10.80 -17.66
CA SER A 233 7.01 9.36 -17.83
C SER A 233 8.45 8.98 -17.45
N ARG A 234 8.70 7.69 -17.18
CA ARG A 234 10.06 7.20 -16.91
C ARG A 234 11.00 7.47 -18.09
N ALA A 235 10.51 7.38 -19.33
CA ALA A 235 11.31 7.67 -20.52
C ALA A 235 11.73 9.15 -20.58
N GLU A 236 10.82 10.07 -20.31
CA GLU A 236 11.12 11.51 -20.23
C GLU A 236 12.10 11.80 -19.10
N GLN A 237 11.94 11.18 -17.93
CA GLN A 237 12.85 11.37 -16.80
C GLN A 237 14.26 10.85 -17.10
N ARG A 238 14.39 9.68 -17.72
CA ARG A 238 15.69 9.13 -18.14
C ARG A 238 16.42 10.02 -19.14
N SER A 239 15.69 10.74 -20.00
CA SER A 239 16.27 11.64 -21.00
C SER A 239 16.77 12.97 -20.39
N ARG A 240 16.37 13.31 -19.15
CA ARG A 240 16.80 14.57 -18.51
C ARG A 240 18.22 14.46 -17.98
N SER A 241 18.97 15.55 -18.10
CA SER A 241 20.27 15.67 -17.45
C SER A 241 20.08 15.84 -15.94
N HIS A 242 20.50 14.84 -15.18
CA HIS A 242 20.51 14.89 -13.71
C HIS A 242 21.91 15.20 -13.22
N LYS A 243 22.03 16.20 -12.33
CA LYS A 243 23.31 16.54 -11.71
C LYS A 243 23.79 15.46 -10.75
N ASP A 244 22.85 14.70 -10.16
CA ASP A 244 23.10 13.55 -9.28
C ASP A 244 22.48 12.30 -9.93
N THR A 245 23.24 11.66 -10.76
CA THR A 245 22.80 10.77 -11.83
C THR A 245 22.37 9.36 -11.42
N SER A 246 22.22 9.07 -10.14
CA SER A 246 21.87 7.70 -9.74
C SER A 246 20.41 7.33 -9.97
N PHE A 247 19.50 8.31 -10.03
CA PHE A 247 18.07 8.05 -10.25
C PHE A 247 17.55 8.90 -11.40
N THR A 248 17.00 8.22 -12.38
CA THR A 248 16.44 8.80 -13.60
C THR A 248 14.91 8.82 -13.57
N TRP A 249 14.31 8.67 -12.39
CA TRP A 249 12.86 8.69 -12.19
C TRP A 249 12.49 9.34 -10.87
N ASP A 250 11.33 9.99 -10.86
CA ASP A 250 10.70 10.58 -9.69
C ASP A 250 9.17 10.42 -9.86
N GLU A 251 8.45 10.14 -8.79
CA GLU A 251 7.06 9.68 -8.84
C GLU A 251 6.08 10.85 -8.97
N THR A 252 6.22 11.69 -10.00
CA THR A 252 5.39 12.88 -10.19
C THR A 252 3.90 12.59 -10.38
N TYR A 253 3.57 11.43 -10.92
CA TYR A 253 2.21 10.95 -11.17
C TYR A 253 1.44 10.52 -9.91
N THR A 254 2.10 10.43 -8.76
CA THR A 254 1.44 10.15 -7.47
C THR A 254 0.93 11.43 -6.79
N LEU A 255 1.51 12.59 -7.11
CA LEU A 255 1.17 13.88 -6.50
C LEU A 255 -0.32 14.26 -6.57
N PRO A 256 -1.07 13.96 -7.65
CA PRO A 256 -2.44 14.40 -7.77
C PRO A 256 -3.36 13.93 -6.64
N GLU A 257 -3.14 12.73 -6.08
CA GLU A 257 -3.96 12.25 -4.97
C GLU A 257 -3.95 13.24 -3.80
N ASN A 258 -2.77 13.55 -3.27
CA ASN A 258 -2.62 14.43 -2.12
C ASN A 258 -2.95 15.90 -2.44
N LEU A 259 -2.68 16.36 -3.66
CA LEU A 259 -3.04 17.71 -4.10
C LEU A 259 -4.56 17.89 -4.21
N PHE A 260 -5.31 16.94 -4.74
CA PHE A 260 -6.77 16.98 -4.73
C PHE A 260 -7.33 16.91 -3.32
N LEU A 261 -6.76 16.09 -2.44
CA LEU A 261 -7.14 16.04 -1.02
C LEU A 261 -6.88 17.40 -0.35
N ALA A 262 -5.72 18.03 -0.58
CA ALA A 262 -5.43 19.37 -0.07
C ALA A 262 -6.44 20.43 -0.58
N TYR A 263 -6.84 20.35 -1.85
CA TYR A 263 -7.92 21.19 -2.39
C TYR A 263 -9.24 20.97 -1.65
N GLN A 264 -9.65 19.72 -1.48
CA GLN A 264 -10.90 19.39 -0.80
C GLN A 264 -10.94 19.89 0.66
N ARG A 265 -9.80 19.94 1.35
CA ARG A 265 -9.68 20.38 2.76
C ARG A 265 -9.54 21.89 2.92
N SER A 266 -8.84 22.53 1.98
CA SER A 266 -8.54 23.97 2.09
C SER A 266 -9.43 24.88 1.24
N GLY A 267 -10.09 24.35 0.20
CA GLY A 267 -10.79 25.11 -0.81
C GLY A 267 -9.89 25.92 -1.74
N GLN A 268 -8.56 25.80 -1.64
CA GLN A 268 -7.64 26.60 -2.45
C GLN A 268 -7.47 25.99 -3.84
N ALA A 269 -8.00 26.66 -4.86
CA ALA A 269 -7.99 26.24 -6.27
C ALA A 269 -6.58 25.89 -6.81
N PHE A 270 -5.56 26.54 -6.28
CA PHE A 270 -4.16 26.28 -6.56
C PHE A 270 -3.79 24.79 -6.47
N TYR A 271 -4.24 24.07 -5.44
CA TYR A 271 -3.95 22.63 -5.30
C TYR A 271 -4.64 21.80 -6.39
N ARG A 272 -5.89 22.11 -6.72
CA ARG A 272 -6.61 21.45 -7.80
C ARG A 272 -5.91 21.64 -9.15
N ASP A 273 -5.48 22.86 -9.42
CA ASP A 273 -4.86 23.18 -10.71
C ASP A 273 -3.45 22.59 -10.81
N MET A 274 -2.69 22.57 -9.70
CA MET A 274 -1.43 21.85 -9.63
C MET A 274 -1.62 20.32 -9.78
N ALA A 275 -2.66 19.74 -9.16
CA ALA A 275 -2.97 18.33 -9.34
C ALA A 275 -3.19 17.94 -10.80
N LYS A 276 -3.92 18.78 -11.57
CA LYS A 276 -4.13 18.56 -13.00
C LYS A 276 -2.83 18.52 -13.81
N GLN A 277 -1.83 19.33 -13.44
CA GLN A 277 -0.53 19.36 -14.13
C GLN A 277 0.25 18.04 -13.97
N PHE A 278 0.02 17.33 -12.86
CA PHE A 278 0.70 16.07 -12.56
C PHE A 278 -0.10 14.81 -12.89
N LEU A 279 -1.26 14.92 -13.54
CA LEU A 279 -1.92 13.78 -14.16
C LEU A 279 -1.14 13.34 -15.40
N GLU A 280 -0.61 12.13 -15.39
CA GLU A 280 0.15 11.57 -16.51
C GLU A 280 -0.79 11.03 -17.59
N ASP A 281 -1.49 11.96 -18.26
CA ASP A 281 -2.54 11.64 -19.21
C ASP A 281 -2.00 11.10 -20.53
N ASP A 282 -0.88 11.64 -21.01
CA ASP A 282 -0.37 11.36 -22.33
C ASP A 282 0.18 9.92 -22.46
N THR A 283 0.85 9.43 -21.43
CA THR A 283 1.60 8.17 -21.48
C THR A 283 1.04 7.08 -20.56
N TYR A 284 0.17 7.43 -19.60
CA TYR A 284 -0.34 6.47 -18.63
C TYR A 284 -1.87 6.44 -18.56
N PHE A 285 -2.53 7.48 -18.06
CA PHE A 285 -3.98 7.45 -17.84
C PHE A 285 -4.80 7.46 -19.13
N GLY A 286 -4.37 8.19 -20.16
CA GLY A 286 -5.04 8.19 -21.46
C GLY A 286 -5.06 6.78 -22.08
N PRO A 287 -3.92 6.16 -22.35
CA PRO A 287 -3.85 4.80 -22.88
C PRO A 287 -4.61 3.78 -22.03
N LEU A 288 -4.46 3.78 -20.68
CA LEU A 288 -5.20 2.87 -19.82
C LEU A 288 -6.71 3.08 -19.93
N SER A 289 -7.18 4.32 -20.07
CA SER A 289 -8.62 4.61 -20.21
C SER A 289 -9.23 4.05 -21.50
N GLU A 290 -8.41 3.83 -22.51
CA GLU A 290 -8.73 3.22 -23.81
C GLU A 290 -8.56 1.71 -23.84
N GLY A 291 -8.03 1.11 -22.76
CA GLY A 291 -7.80 -0.32 -22.64
C GLY A 291 -6.41 -0.77 -23.12
N ASN A 292 -5.50 0.17 -23.41
CA ASN A 292 -4.13 -0.14 -23.78
C ASN A 292 -3.29 -0.44 -22.54
N ASN A 293 -2.63 -1.61 -22.52
CA ASN A 293 -1.78 -1.99 -21.39
C ASN A 293 -0.40 -1.33 -21.50
N VAL A 294 -0.17 -0.33 -20.67
CA VAL A 294 1.09 0.41 -20.55
C VAL A 294 1.79 0.14 -19.20
N LEU A 295 1.39 -0.92 -18.49
CA LEU A 295 2.03 -1.33 -17.23
C LEU A 295 3.42 -1.92 -17.43
N PRO A 296 3.73 -2.71 -18.52
CA PRO A 296 5.01 -3.39 -18.65
C PRO A 296 6.21 -2.46 -18.46
N PHE A 297 7.18 -2.93 -17.65
CA PHE A 297 8.43 -2.23 -17.32
C PHE A 297 8.29 -0.97 -16.46
N GLU A 298 7.08 -0.59 -16.08
CA GLU A 298 6.88 0.48 -15.10
C GLU A 298 7.12 -0.03 -13.67
N HIS A 299 7.50 0.90 -12.77
CA HIS A 299 7.70 0.57 -11.36
C HIS A 299 6.36 0.21 -10.70
N ALA A 300 6.25 -1.02 -10.20
CA ALA A 300 4.98 -1.64 -9.87
C ALA A 300 4.19 -0.88 -8.77
N TYR A 301 4.87 -0.41 -7.73
CA TYR A 301 4.16 0.14 -6.55
C TYR A 301 3.74 1.58 -6.76
N SER A 302 4.57 2.40 -7.35
CA SER A 302 4.24 3.80 -7.60
C SER A 302 3.16 3.93 -8.68
N HIS A 303 3.15 3.06 -9.69
CA HIS A 303 2.12 3.07 -10.73
C HIS A 303 0.77 2.53 -10.24
N VAL A 304 0.75 1.59 -9.29
CA VAL A 304 -0.49 1.25 -8.56
C VAL A 304 -0.95 2.42 -7.68
N ASN A 305 -0.04 3.13 -7.03
CA ASN A 305 -0.37 4.36 -6.30
C ASN A 305 -0.94 5.46 -7.20
N ALA A 306 -0.47 5.57 -8.45
CA ALA A 306 -1.02 6.50 -9.43
C ALA A 306 -2.51 6.27 -9.73
N PHE A 307 -3.02 5.04 -9.61
CA PHE A 307 -4.47 4.80 -9.73
C PHE A 307 -5.28 5.57 -8.67
N SER A 308 -4.72 5.82 -7.49
CA SER A 308 -5.36 6.67 -6.48
C SER A 308 -5.42 8.14 -6.94
N SER A 309 -4.40 8.63 -7.66
CA SER A 309 -4.43 9.94 -8.33
C SER A 309 -5.55 10.03 -9.37
N ALA A 310 -5.71 8.99 -10.19
CA ALA A 310 -6.82 8.90 -11.15
C ALA A 310 -8.18 8.89 -10.44
N MET A 311 -8.33 8.14 -9.35
CA MET A 311 -9.58 8.12 -8.59
C MET A 311 -9.91 9.47 -7.96
N GLN A 312 -8.91 10.21 -7.47
CA GLN A 312 -9.13 11.56 -6.95
C GLN A 312 -9.46 12.57 -8.06
N ALA A 313 -8.91 12.39 -9.26
CA ALA A 313 -9.32 13.17 -10.44
C ALA A 313 -10.80 12.90 -10.81
N TYR A 314 -11.25 11.64 -10.74
CA TYR A 314 -12.67 11.32 -10.91
C TYR A 314 -13.54 11.98 -9.83
N ILE A 315 -13.20 11.80 -8.56
CA ILE A 315 -13.99 12.33 -7.43
C ILE A 315 -14.07 13.85 -7.48
N THR A 316 -12.94 14.52 -7.73
CA THR A 316 -12.85 15.99 -7.64
C THR A 316 -13.34 16.68 -8.89
N LEU A 317 -13.07 16.13 -10.07
CA LEU A 317 -13.34 16.78 -11.36
C LEU A 317 -14.48 16.12 -12.15
N GLY A 318 -14.99 14.96 -11.75
CA GLY A 318 -15.95 14.17 -12.52
C GLY A 318 -15.34 13.50 -13.76
N SER A 319 -14.03 13.26 -13.76
CA SER A 319 -13.34 12.77 -14.95
C SER A 319 -13.52 11.26 -15.16
N GLU A 320 -14.48 10.88 -15.99
CA GLU A 320 -14.76 9.49 -16.38
C GLU A 320 -13.56 8.81 -17.06
N LYS A 321 -12.70 9.56 -17.75
CA LYS A 321 -11.45 9.04 -18.31
C LYS A 321 -10.60 8.40 -17.21
N HIS A 322 -10.40 9.11 -16.09
CA HIS A 322 -9.56 8.64 -15.00
C HIS A 322 -10.19 7.47 -14.22
N LEU A 323 -11.52 7.45 -14.09
CA LEU A 323 -12.20 6.26 -13.54
C LEU A 323 -11.96 5.03 -14.42
N ARG A 324 -12.11 5.17 -15.75
CA ARG A 324 -11.82 4.06 -16.67
C ARG A 324 -10.36 3.65 -16.61
N ALA A 325 -9.43 4.60 -16.56
CA ALA A 325 -8.00 4.30 -16.44
C ALA A 325 -7.69 3.47 -15.19
N ALA A 326 -8.20 3.87 -14.02
CA ALA A 326 -8.01 3.14 -12.77
C ALA A 326 -8.63 1.73 -12.81
N LYS A 327 -9.85 1.59 -13.36
CA LYS A 327 -10.52 0.29 -13.51
C LYS A 327 -9.76 -0.64 -14.45
N ASN A 328 -9.42 -0.16 -15.63
CA ASN A 328 -8.73 -0.97 -16.64
C ASN A 328 -7.32 -1.35 -16.17
N GLY A 329 -6.56 -0.38 -15.62
CA GLY A 329 -5.22 -0.64 -15.10
C GLY A 329 -5.24 -1.66 -13.97
N PHE A 330 -6.20 -1.58 -13.05
CA PHE A 330 -6.33 -2.55 -11.96
C PHE A 330 -6.75 -3.94 -12.48
N GLU A 331 -7.63 -4.03 -13.48
CA GLU A 331 -7.99 -5.30 -14.12
C GLU A 331 -6.78 -5.93 -14.84
N MET A 332 -5.97 -5.13 -15.55
CA MET A 332 -4.72 -5.58 -16.16
C MET A 332 -3.74 -6.09 -15.10
N LEU A 333 -3.62 -5.39 -13.96
CA LEU A 333 -2.81 -5.84 -12.82
C LEU A 333 -3.24 -7.23 -12.34
N LEU A 334 -4.53 -7.42 -12.07
CA LEU A 334 -5.07 -8.68 -11.57
C LEU A 334 -4.87 -9.84 -12.55
N THR A 335 -5.07 -9.59 -13.84
CA THR A 335 -5.09 -10.65 -14.86
C THR A 335 -3.72 -11.00 -15.42
N THR A 336 -2.74 -10.09 -15.34
CA THR A 336 -1.44 -10.27 -16.00
C THR A 336 -0.23 -10.19 -15.08
N GLN A 337 -0.39 -9.65 -13.84
CA GLN A 337 0.73 -9.32 -12.97
C GLN A 337 0.68 -9.97 -11.58
N SER A 338 -0.47 -10.57 -11.21
CA SER A 338 -0.69 -11.01 -9.83
C SER A 338 -0.38 -12.48 -9.62
N PHE A 339 0.39 -12.77 -8.58
CA PHE A 339 0.55 -14.12 -8.02
C PHE A 339 -0.71 -14.57 -7.26
N ALA A 340 -0.80 -15.85 -6.94
CA ALA A 340 -1.89 -16.41 -6.12
C ALA A 340 -2.04 -15.73 -4.76
N THR A 341 -0.99 -15.12 -4.23
CA THR A 341 -0.97 -14.32 -2.99
C THR A 341 -1.67 -12.97 -3.12
N GLY A 342 -1.94 -12.51 -4.35
CA GLY A 342 -2.39 -11.15 -4.65
C GLY A 342 -1.25 -10.14 -4.79
N GLY A 343 0.00 -10.53 -4.55
CA GLY A 343 1.18 -9.71 -4.79
C GLY A 343 1.52 -9.62 -6.29
N TRP A 344 2.32 -8.63 -6.68
CA TRP A 344 2.74 -8.37 -8.06
C TRP A 344 4.12 -7.73 -8.11
N GLY A 345 4.68 -7.58 -9.30
CA GLY A 345 5.88 -6.79 -9.54
C GLY A 345 7.15 -7.43 -9.03
N PRO A 346 7.53 -8.63 -9.55
CA PRO A 346 8.87 -9.16 -9.32
C PRO A 346 9.92 -8.12 -9.74
N ASP A 347 10.96 -7.96 -8.90
CA ASP A 347 12.01 -6.95 -9.06
C ASP A 347 11.48 -5.50 -9.13
N GLU A 348 10.37 -5.22 -8.43
CA GLU A 348 9.68 -3.93 -8.36
C GLU A 348 9.16 -3.40 -9.72
N ALA A 349 9.03 -4.27 -10.73
CA ALA A 349 8.57 -3.89 -12.06
C ALA A 349 7.41 -4.77 -12.53
N PHE A 350 6.57 -4.23 -13.40
CA PHE A 350 5.59 -5.02 -14.11
C PHE A 350 6.22 -5.75 -15.28
N GLY A 351 5.79 -7.00 -15.49
CA GLY A 351 6.23 -7.84 -16.58
C GLY A 351 5.44 -7.67 -17.86
N GLU A 352 5.99 -8.17 -18.96
CA GLU A 352 5.28 -8.27 -20.23
C GLU A 352 4.22 -9.39 -20.14
N PRO A 353 2.95 -9.10 -20.49
CA PRO A 353 1.88 -10.10 -20.41
C PRO A 353 2.09 -11.28 -21.39
N GLY A 354 1.71 -12.49 -20.96
CA GLY A 354 1.67 -13.68 -21.83
C GLY A 354 3.01 -14.36 -22.09
N VAL A 355 4.12 -13.83 -21.55
CA VAL A 355 5.46 -14.44 -21.74
C VAL A 355 5.90 -15.36 -20.60
N GLY A 356 5.04 -15.58 -19.60
CA GLY A 356 5.34 -16.47 -18.47
C GLY A 356 6.34 -15.89 -17.46
N GLN A 357 6.39 -14.57 -17.34
CA GLN A 357 7.36 -13.90 -16.48
C GLN A 357 7.14 -14.19 -15.00
N LEU A 358 5.89 -14.39 -14.54
CA LEU A 358 5.63 -14.70 -13.14
C LEU A 358 6.28 -16.04 -12.75
N GLY A 359 6.03 -17.11 -13.53
CA GLY A 359 6.66 -18.40 -13.29
C GLY A 359 8.18 -18.39 -13.43
N THR A 360 8.70 -17.71 -14.46
CA THR A 360 10.14 -17.56 -14.67
C THR A 360 10.81 -16.84 -13.51
N SER A 361 10.19 -15.80 -12.94
CA SER A 361 10.76 -15.02 -11.83
C SER A 361 11.03 -15.84 -10.58
N LEU A 362 10.26 -16.92 -10.34
CA LEU A 362 10.39 -17.77 -9.15
C LEU A 362 11.71 -18.55 -9.05
N THR A 363 12.51 -18.58 -10.11
CA THR A 363 13.80 -19.25 -10.14
C THR A 363 15.00 -18.30 -10.07
N HIS A 364 14.78 -16.99 -10.13
CA HIS A 364 15.88 -16.03 -10.16
C HIS A 364 15.66 -14.77 -9.31
N SER A 365 14.44 -14.51 -8.81
CA SER A 365 14.17 -13.34 -7.98
C SER A 365 13.72 -13.72 -6.57
N HIS A 366 14.35 -13.13 -5.56
CA HIS A 366 13.90 -13.12 -4.16
C HIS A 366 13.16 -11.83 -3.79
N ALA A 367 12.98 -10.91 -4.75
CA ALA A 367 12.24 -9.66 -4.62
C ALA A 367 10.88 -9.77 -5.32
N SER A 368 10.07 -10.79 -4.97
CA SER A 368 8.83 -11.09 -5.68
C SER A 368 7.74 -10.06 -5.49
N PHE A 369 7.61 -9.51 -4.27
CA PHE A 369 6.61 -8.50 -3.96
C PHE A 369 7.07 -7.58 -2.83
N GLU A 370 7.12 -6.27 -3.07
CA GLU A 370 7.36 -5.27 -2.03
C GLU A 370 6.14 -5.16 -1.12
N THR A 371 6.14 -5.90 -0.03
CA THR A 371 4.93 -6.23 0.72
C THR A 371 4.25 -5.02 1.37
N PRO A 372 4.91 -4.17 2.18
CA PRO A 372 4.19 -3.04 2.78
C PRO A 372 3.75 -1.99 1.77
N CYS A 373 4.60 -1.55 0.84
CA CYS A 373 4.25 -0.53 -0.15
C CYS A 373 3.21 -1.05 -1.14
N GLY A 374 3.40 -2.26 -1.67
CA GLY A 374 2.46 -2.89 -2.57
C GLY A 374 1.10 -3.12 -1.93
N ALA A 375 1.07 -3.67 -0.71
CA ALA A 375 -0.17 -3.86 0.03
C ALA A 375 -0.88 -2.53 0.35
N TYR A 376 -0.14 -1.46 0.68
CA TYR A 376 -0.71 -0.14 0.92
C TYR A 376 -1.37 0.44 -0.33
N GLY A 377 -0.69 0.40 -1.47
CA GLY A 377 -1.26 0.82 -2.76
C GLY A 377 -2.49 0.01 -3.14
N HIS A 378 -2.44 -1.32 -2.94
CA HIS A 378 -3.55 -2.23 -3.21
C HIS A 378 -4.80 -1.91 -2.36
N PHE A 379 -4.64 -1.75 -1.06
CA PHE A 379 -5.75 -1.38 -0.15
C PHE A 379 -6.37 -0.03 -0.51
N LYS A 380 -5.56 0.94 -0.93
CA LYS A 380 -6.06 2.25 -1.36
C LYS A 380 -6.93 2.12 -2.61
N ILE A 381 -6.39 1.54 -3.67
CA ILE A 381 -7.11 1.46 -4.95
C ILE A 381 -8.35 0.57 -4.87
N THR A 382 -8.27 -0.57 -4.19
CA THR A 382 -9.43 -1.46 -4.02
C THR A 382 -10.52 -0.80 -3.19
N ARG A 383 -10.17 -0.04 -2.14
CA ARG A 383 -11.14 0.74 -1.37
C ARG A 383 -11.80 1.84 -2.20
N TYR A 384 -11.05 2.55 -3.06
CA TYR A 384 -11.64 3.53 -3.99
C TYR A 384 -12.61 2.88 -4.98
N LEU A 385 -12.18 1.82 -5.63
CA LEU A 385 -12.98 1.13 -6.65
C LEU A 385 -14.22 0.47 -6.04
N LEU A 386 -14.11 -0.15 -4.86
CA LEU A 386 -15.25 -0.69 -4.11
C LEU A 386 -16.27 0.41 -3.77
N ARG A 387 -15.80 1.57 -3.33
CA ARG A 387 -16.69 2.70 -2.99
C ARG A 387 -17.45 3.26 -4.19
N VAL A 388 -16.85 3.23 -5.36
CA VAL A 388 -17.47 3.70 -6.61
C VAL A 388 -18.43 2.68 -7.18
N THR A 389 -18.03 1.39 -7.19
CA THR A 389 -18.72 0.35 -7.98
C THR A 389 -19.64 -0.54 -7.17
N LYS A 390 -19.41 -0.69 -5.86
CA LYS A 390 -20.00 -1.70 -4.97
C LYS A 390 -19.66 -3.15 -5.38
N ASP A 391 -18.66 -3.35 -6.21
CA ASP A 391 -18.25 -4.66 -6.71
C ASP A 391 -17.41 -5.40 -5.67
N SER A 392 -17.86 -6.58 -5.25
CA SER A 392 -17.22 -7.41 -4.23
C SER A 392 -15.83 -7.91 -4.61
N ARG A 393 -15.50 -7.95 -5.93
CA ARG A 393 -14.18 -8.36 -6.42
C ARG A 393 -13.04 -7.55 -5.79
N TYR A 394 -13.27 -6.26 -5.52
CA TYR A 394 -12.27 -5.42 -4.86
C TYR A 394 -12.07 -5.80 -3.40
N GLY A 395 -13.12 -6.28 -2.73
CA GLY A 395 -13.02 -6.87 -1.39
C GLY A 395 -12.26 -8.20 -1.39
N ASP A 396 -12.51 -9.06 -2.38
CA ASP A 396 -11.81 -10.34 -2.56
C ASP A 396 -10.32 -10.12 -2.84
N SER A 397 -9.99 -9.14 -3.69
CA SER A 397 -8.61 -8.78 -4.00
C SER A 397 -7.87 -8.23 -2.78
N MET A 398 -8.53 -7.36 -2.00
CA MET A 398 -8.00 -6.83 -0.73
C MET A 398 -7.73 -7.95 0.29
N GLU A 399 -8.66 -8.89 0.43
CA GLU A 399 -8.56 -10.04 1.33
C GLU A 399 -7.37 -10.94 0.96
N ARG A 400 -7.14 -11.18 -0.33
CA ARG A 400 -6.04 -12.01 -0.83
C ARG A 400 -4.68 -11.45 -0.40
N VAL A 401 -4.44 -10.16 -0.63
CA VAL A 401 -3.21 -9.46 -0.19
C VAL A 401 -3.10 -9.43 1.34
N LEU A 402 -4.23 -9.22 2.05
CA LEU A 402 -4.24 -9.16 3.51
C LEU A 402 -3.66 -10.43 4.12
N TYR A 403 -4.21 -11.58 3.77
CA TYR A 403 -3.87 -12.84 4.43
C TYR A 403 -2.58 -13.49 3.92
N ASN A 404 -2.21 -13.27 2.66
CA ASN A 404 -1.10 -13.98 2.04
C ASN A 404 0.19 -13.16 1.94
N THR A 405 0.16 -11.89 2.35
CA THR A 405 1.34 -11.02 2.35
C THR A 405 1.49 -10.25 3.65
N ILE A 406 0.68 -9.18 3.85
CA ILE A 406 0.95 -8.18 4.88
C ILE A 406 0.77 -8.71 6.31
N LEU A 407 -0.21 -9.59 6.59
CA LEU A 407 -0.35 -10.19 7.92
C LEU A 407 0.79 -11.17 8.27
N GLY A 408 1.55 -11.62 7.28
CA GLY A 408 2.78 -12.39 7.49
C GLY A 408 4.05 -11.54 7.58
N ALA A 409 3.98 -10.23 7.34
CA ALA A 409 5.13 -9.34 7.41
C ALA A 409 5.59 -9.14 8.87
N TRP A 410 6.91 -9.18 9.09
CA TRP A 410 7.48 -8.91 10.41
C TRP A 410 7.37 -7.41 10.77
N PRO A 411 7.20 -7.06 12.06
CA PRO A 411 7.03 -5.68 12.50
C PRO A 411 8.32 -4.86 12.37
N VAL A 412 8.19 -3.57 12.07
CA VAL A 412 9.33 -2.63 12.03
C VAL A 412 10.04 -2.61 13.38
N GLN A 413 11.36 -2.80 13.39
CA GLN A 413 12.19 -2.81 14.59
C GLN A 413 12.53 -1.38 15.06
N ALA A 414 12.98 -1.25 16.30
CA ALA A 414 13.31 0.06 16.90
C ALA A 414 14.45 0.79 16.18
N ASP A 415 15.34 0.04 15.55
CA ASP A 415 16.49 0.56 14.82
C ASP A 415 16.20 0.80 13.33
N GLY A 416 14.96 0.56 12.88
CA GLY A 416 14.54 0.76 11.49
C GLY A 416 14.65 -0.47 10.60
N THR A 417 15.13 -1.59 11.14
CA THR A 417 15.10 -2.87 10.42
C THR A 417 13.66 -3.23 10.07
N SER A 418 13.40 -3.53 8.80
CA SER A 418 12.03 -3.66 8.27
C SER A 418 11.90 -4.90 7.41
N PHE A 419 10.69 -5.47 7.38
CA PHE A 419 10.28 -6.41 6.35
C PHE A 419 10.01 -5.63 5.06
N TYR A 420 10.47 -6.13 3.93
CA TYR A 420 10.36 -5.43 2.64
C TYR A 420 9.73 -6.33 1.58
N TYR A 421 10.37 -7.44 1.21
CA TYR A 421 9.86 -8.34 0.20
C TYR A 421 9.18 -9.59 0.78
N SER A 422 8.05 -9.98 0.19
CA SER A 422 7.63 -11.37 0.20
C SER A 422 8.40 -12.11 -0.88
N ASP A 423 9.09 -13.17 -0.49
CA ASP A 423 9.85 -14.02 -1.38
C ASP A 423 8.97 -15.19 -1.82
N TYR A 424 8.63 -15.26 -3.10
CA TYR A 424 7.82 -16.34 -3.67
C TYR A 424 8.68 -17.37 -4.43
N ALA A 425 9.99 -17.17 -4.47
CA ALA A 425 10.92 -18.06 -5.13
C ALA A 425 10.87 -19.47 -4.54
N THR A 426 11.34 -20.42 -5.33
CA THR A 426 11.60 -21.78 -4.86
C THR A 426 12.60 -21.75 -3.71
N THR A 427 12.25 -22.36 -2.58
CA THR A 427 13.05 -22.31 -1.33
C THR A 427 13.26 -20.88 -0.79
N GLY A 428 12.26 -20.02 -0.97
CA GLY A 428 12.22 -18.66 -0.42
C GLY A 428 12.28 -18.65 1.11
N LYS A 429 12.63 -17.49 1.67
CA LYS A 429 12.67 -17.27 3.12
C LYS A 429 12.18 -15.89 3.47
N LYS A 430 11.59 -15.73 4.65
CA LYS A 430 11.43 -14.40 5.23
C LYS A 430 12.79 -13.90 5.70
N VAL A 431 13.16 -12.71 5.22
CA VAL A 431 14.41 -12.04 5.59
C VAL A 431 14.16 -10.57 5.92
N TRP A 432 14.97 -10.03 6.81
CA TRP A 432 14.99 -8.60 7.02
C TRP A 432 15.62 -7.90 5.82
N TYR A 433 15.08 -6.74 5.44
CA TYR A 433 15.71 -5.92 4.42
C TYR A 433 17.09 -5.42 4.91
N LYS A 434 18.03 -5.36 4.02
CA LYS A 434 19.43 -5.03 4.35
C LYS A 434 19.62 -3.60 4.87
N ASP A 435 18.78 -2.67 4.39
CA ASP A 435 18.89 -1.25 4.73
C ASP A 435 17.80 -0.84 5.73
N LYS A 436 18.13 0.10 6.62
CA LYS A 436 17.21 0.60 7.64
C LYS A 436 16.33 1.71 7.10
N TRP A 437 15.14 1.85 7.67
CA TRP A 437 14.16 2.88 7.37
C TRP A 437 13.83 3.02 5.87
N PRO A 438 13.59 1.93 5.13
CA PRO A 438 13.14 2.02 3.73
C PRO A 438 11.72 2.58 3.65
N CYS A 439 11.22 2.84 2.43
CA CYS A 439 9.85 3.31 2.19
C CYS A 439 8.79 2.45 2.89
N CYS A 440 9.00 1.14 2.91
CA CYS A 440 8.11 0.17 3.56
C CYS A 440 7.91 0.40 5.05
N SER A 441 8.88 0.99 5.75
CA SER A 441 8.73 1.38 7.16
C SER A 441 7.66 2.46 7.37
N GLY A 442 7.36 3.26 6.33
CA GLY A 442 6.35 4.31 6.38
C GLY A 442 4.96 3.83 5.94
N THR A 443 4.87 3.00 4.90
CA THR A 443 3.59 2.50 4.37
C THR A 443 2.95 1.45 5.28
N PHE A 444 3.74 0.65 5.98
CA PHE A 444 3.21 -0.38 6.87
C PHE A 444 2.32 0.17 8.00
N PRO A 445 2.75 1.17 8.81
CA PRO A 445 1.90 1.72 9.85
C PRO A 445 0.66 2.45 9.30
N GLN A 446 0.74 3.07 8.12
CA GLN A 446 -0.42 3.67 7.45
C GLN A 446 -1.46 2.60 7.10
N LEU A 447 -1.02 1.50 6.49
CA LEU A 447 -1.88 0.37 6.11
C LEU A 447 -2.52 -0.28 7.33
N ALA A 448 -1.76 -0.52 8.41
CA ALA A 448 -2.28 -1.12 9.63
C ALA A 448 -3.39 -0.29 10.28
N ALA A 449 -3.33 1.04 10.20
CA ALA A 449 -4.42 1.91 10.60
C ALA A 449 -5.63 1.79 9.65
N ASP A 450 -5.41 1.66 8.35
CA ASP A 450 -6.43 1.58 7.30
C ASP A 450 -7.27 0.28 7.32
N TYR A 451 -6.87 -0.72 8.11
CA TYR A 451 -7.72 -1.89 8.36
C TYR A 451 -9.09 -1.48 8.89
N HIS A 452 -9.16 -0.47 9.76
CA HIS A 452 -10.40 0.03 10.33
C HIS A 452 -11.37 0.53 9.27
N ILE A 453 -10.92 1.37 8.35
CA ILE A 453 -11.77 1.96 7.29
C ILE A 453 -11.99 1.04 6.08
N SER A 454 -11.38 -0.15 6.08
CA SER A 454 -11.52 -1.16 5.02
C SER A 454 -12.47 -2.29 5.39
N THR A 455 -12.76 -2.46 6.69
CA THR A 455 -13.59 -3.58 7.19
C THR A 455 -15.08 -3.36 6.93
N TYR A 456 -15.57 -2.14 7.10
CA TYR A 456 -16.97 -1.79 6.88
C TYR A 456 -17.09 -0.55 6.00
N LEU A 457 -18.14 -0.51 5.16
CA LEU A 457 -18.52 0.66 4.40
C LEU A 457 -20.01 0.98 4.61
N ARG A 458 -20.40 2.19 4.26
CA ARG A 458 -21.77 2.66 4.44
C ARG A 458 -22.34 3.16 3.12
N SER A 459 -23.60 2.80 2.82
CA SER A 459 -24.43 3.42 1.79
C SER A 459 -25.56 4.23 2.41
N ALA A 460 -26.36 4.88 1.57
CA ALA A 460 -27.56 5.61 2.02
C ALA A 460 -28.61 4.67 2.65
N ASP A 461 -28.63 3.41 2.29
CA ASP A 461 -29.63 2.42 2.66
C ASP A 461 -29.10 1.30 3.58
N GLY A 462 -27.78 1.31 3.91
CA GLY A 462 -27.27 0.22 4.74
C GLY A 462 -25.76 0.22 4.98
N VAL A 463 -25.30 -0.93 5.49
CA VAL A 463 -23.91 -1.18 5.88
C VAL A 463 -23.36 -2.38 5.12
N TYR A 464 -22.15 -2.25 4.59
CA TYR A 464 -21.41 -3.30 3.91
C TYR A 464 -20.37 -3.91 4.84
N VAL A 465 -20.42 -5.23 5.04
CA VAL A 465 -19.40 -6.03 5.73
C VAL A 465 -18.45 -6.54 4.65
N ASN A 466 -17.28 -5.92 4.55
CA ASN A 466 -16.31 -6.18 3.48
C ASN A 466 -15.23 -7.17 3.89
N LEU A 467 -14.50 -6.93 4.98
CA LEU A 467 -13.49 -7.85 5.48
C LEU A 467 -14.02 -8.60 6.71
N PHE A 468 -13.72 -9.89 6.77
CA PHE A 468 -14.09 -10.74 7.89
C PHE A 468 -12.94 -10.82 8.89
N THR A 469 -13.14 -10.15 10.03
CA THR A 469 -12.18 -10.11 11.13
C THR A 469 -12.93 -9.82 12.43
N PRO A 470 -12.44 -10.29 13.58
CA PRO A 470 -13.01 -9.90 14.87
C PRO A 470 -13.01 -8.38 15.00
N SER A 471 -14.19 -7.77 15.02
CA SER A 471 -14.31 -6.31 14.94
C SER A 471 -15.70 -5.83 15.35
N LYS A 472 -15.81 -4.53 15.62
CA LYS A 472 -17.05 -3.87 15.93
C LYS A 472 -17.13 -2.54 15.21
N VAL A 473 -18.29 -2.22 14.63
CA VAL A 473 -18.59 -0.88 14.11
C VAL A 473 -19.80 -0.30 14.84
N GLN A 474 -19.77 0.99 15.16
CA GLN A 474 -20.87 1.71 15.79
C GLN A 474 -21.12 3.04 15.09
N TRP A 475 -22.40 3.45 15.04
CA TRP A 475 -22.80 4.74 14.49
C TRP A 475 -24.08 5.25 15.12
N ASP A 476 -24.22 6.58 15.14
CA ASP A 476 -25.44 7.25 15.56
C ASP A 476 -26.23 7.70 14.33
N GLU A 477 -27.54 7.46 14.31
CA GLU A 477 -28.41 7.85 13.20
C GLU A 477 -29.87 7.99 13.68
N GLY A 478 -30.54 9.09 13.29
CA GLY A 478 -31.95 9.31 13.61
C GLY A 478 -32.26 9.28 15.12
N GLY A 479 -31.31 9.71 15.97
CA GLY A 479 -31.44 9.72 17.43
C GLY A 479 -31.21 8.35 18.08
N GLY A 480 -30.90 7.30 17.33
CA GLY A 480 -30.56 5.97 17.82
C GLY A 480 -29.08 5.66 17.64
N ARG A 481 -28.54 4.76 18.47
CA ARG A 481 -27.20 4.17 18.34
C ARG A 481 -27.33 2.75 17.83
N TYR A 482 -26.51 2.43 16.82
CA TYR A 482 -26.52 1.15 16.13
C TYR A 482 -25.11 0.60 16.01
N GLY A 483 -24.98 -0.71 15.81
CA GLY A 483 -23.69 -1.33 15.61
C GLY A 483 -23.78 -2.75 15.07
N LEU A 484 -22.63 -3.21 14.56
CA LEU A 484 -22.39 -4.60 14.19
C LEU A 484 -21.15 -5.08 14.92
N THR A 485 -21.20 -6.33 15.43
CA THR A 485 -20.04 -7.01 16.01
C THR A 485 -19.78 -8.27 15.21
N GLN A 486 -18.59 -8.43 14.65
CA GLN A 486 -18.15 -9.67 14.00
C GLN A 486 -17.42 -10.54 15.02
N GLU A 487 -17.89 -11.78 15.15
CA GLU A 487 -17.25 -12.85 15.90
C GLU A 487 -16.86 -13.95 14.91
N THR A 488 -15.57 -14.21 14.77
CA THR A 488 -15.06 -15.17 13.80
C THR A 488 -13.61 -15.56 14.11
N ARG A 489 -13.22 -16.76 13.66
CA ARG A 489 -11.82 -17.19 13.57
C ARG A 489 -11.36 -17.30 12.11
N TYR A 490 -12.11 -16.67 11.20
CA TYR A 490 -11.73 -16.56 9.80
C TYR A 490 -10.34 -15.89 9.67
N PRO A 491 -9.47 -16.34 8.76
CA PRO A 491 -9.69 -17.30 7.68
C PRO A 491 -9.42 -18.78 8.04
N PHE A 492 -9.19 -19.11 9.30
CA PHE A 492 -8.91 -20.47 9.77
C PHE A 492 -10.18 -21.31 10.02
N GLU A 493 -11.31 -20.66 10.14
CA GLU A 493 -12.63 -21.30 10.23
C GLU A 493 -13.57 -20.65 9.22
N ASN A 494 -14.49 -21.44 8.73
CA ASN A 494 -15.40 -21.04 7.65
C ASN A 494 -16.64 -20.28 8.13
N LYS A 495 -16.75 -19.98 9.43
CA LYS A 495 -17.93 -19.36 10.03
C LYS A 495 -17.67 -17.91 10.44
N ILE A 496 -18.56 -17.04 10.01
CA ILE A 496 -18.59 -15.62 10.36
C ILE A 496 -19.95 -15.33 10.99
N GLN A 497 -19.93 -14.77 12.20
CA GLN A 497 -21.13 -14.32 12.90
C GLN A 497 -21.12 -12.80 12.98
N VAL A 498 -22.23 -12.17 12.61
CA VAL A 498 -22.42 -10.72 12.76
C VAL A 498 -23.62 -10.48 13.66
N GLN A 499 -23.36 -9.98 14.86
CA GLN A 499 -24.41 -9.59 15.80
C GLN A 499 -24.79 -8.13 15.60
N VAL A 500 -26.09 -7.86 15.53
CA VAL A 500 -26.65 -6.52 15.41
C VAL A 500 -26.90 -5.95 16.81
N SER A 501 -26.55 -4.68 17.02
CA SER A 501 -26.95 -3.93 18.21
C SER A 501 -27.70 -2.66 17.80
N GLY A 502 -28.69 -2.28 18.58
CA GLY A 502 -29.48 -1.10 18.29
C GLY A 502 -30.33 -0.62 19.46
N SER A 503 -30.30 0.68 19.73
CA SER A 503 -31.11 1.30 20.79
C SER A 503 -32.63 1.24 20.51
N GLN A 504 -33.00 1.05 19.25
CA GLN A 504 -34.38 0.87 18.78
C GLN A 504 -34.42 0.09 17.48
N PRO A 505 -35.54 -0.58 17.14
CA PRO A 505 -35.67 -1.24 15.84
C PRO A 505 -35.52 -0.25 14.68
N LYS A 506 -34.80 -0.66 13.62
CA LYS A 506 -34.55 0.18 12.42
C LYS A 506 -34.55 -0.64 11.15
N ASP A 507 -35.20 -0.13 10.10
CA ASP A 507 -35.18 -0.73 8.74
C ASP A 507 -33.95 -0.24 7.98
N TYR A 508 -33.03 -1.15 7.66
CA TYR A 508 -31.89 -0.93 6.78
C TYR A 508 -31.36 -2.26 6.22
N THR A 509 -30.47 -2.18 5.24
CA THR A 509 -29.86 -3.35 4.61
C THR A 509 -28.48 -3.63 5.21
N ILE A 510 -28.18 -4.86 5.57
CA ILE A 510 -26.82 -5.33 5.80
C ILE A 510 -26.39 -6.13 4.57
N TYR A 511 -25.33 -5.66 3.93
CA TYR A 511 -24.70 -6.27 2.77
C TYR A 511 -23.49 -7.07 3.24
N VAL A 512 -23.51 -8.39 3.07
CA VAL A 512 -22.42 -9.28 3.49
C VAL A 512 -21.69 -9.78 2.26
N ARG A 513 -20.38 -9.58 2.19
CA ARG A 513 -19.58 -10.06 1.05
C ARG A 513 -19.59 -11.58 0.99
N ILE A 514 -19.88 -12.11 -0.18
CA ILE A 514 -19.73 -13.54 -0.50
C ILE A 514 -18.55 -13.66 -1.47
N PRO A 515 -17.38 -14.12 -1.02
CA PRO A 515 -16.19 -14.20 -1.87
C PRO A 515 -16.44 -15.05 -3.12
N ALA A 516 -15.82 -14.69 -4.25
CA ALA A 516 -16.01 -15.43 -5.51
C ALA A 516 -15.52 -16.89 -5.44
N TRP A 517 -14.53 -17.17 -4.60
CA TRP A 517 -14.02 -18.52 -4.37
C TRP A 517 -14.93 -19.42 -3.51
N ALA A 518 -15.93 -18.85 -2.83
CA ALA A 518 -16.81 -19.58 -1.90
C ALA A 518 -17.85 -20.44 -2.65
N THR A 519 -17.40 -21.48 -3.29
CA THR A 519 -18.20 -22.44 -4.08
C THR A 519 -17.95 -23.86 -3.59
N PRO A 520 -18.96 -24.79 -3.72
CA PRO A 520 -20.37 -24.54 -3.97
C PRO A 520 -21.14 -24.09 -2.70
N ASP A 521 -22.27 -23.46 -2.88
CA ASP A 521 -23.33 -23.27 -1.88
C ASP A 521 -22.92 -22.60 -0.54
N PRO A 522 -22.47 -21.34 -0.52
CA PRO A 522 -22.35 -20.59 0.73
C PRO A 522 -23.71 -20.47 1.42
N VAL A 523 -23.71 -20.55 2.76
CA VAL A 523 -24.95 -20.51 3.54
C VAL A 523 -25.00 -19.24 4.36
N LEU A 524 -26.05 -18.44 4.15
CA LEU A 524 -26.36 -17.28 4.96
C LEU A 524 -27.66 -17.51 5.73
N SER A 525 -27.66 -17.26 7.02
CA SER A 525 -28.86 -17.33 7.84
C SER A 525 -29.02 -16.09 8.72
N VAL A 526 -30.25 -15.81 9.11
CA VAL A 526 -30.62 -14.76 10.05
C VAL A 526 -31.46 -15.36 11.17
N ASN A 527 -30.97 -15.28 12.41
CA ASN A 527 -31.61 -15.87 13.58
C ASN A 527 -31.91 -17.36 13.36
N GLY A 528 -30.99 -18.10 12.78
CA GLY A 528 -31.10 -19.53 12.47
C GLY A 528 -31.98 -19.88 11.26
N LYS A 529 -32.54 -18.89 10.55
CA LYS A 529 -33.33 -19.12 9.32
C LYS A 529 -32.50 -18.81 8.09
N ARG A 530 -32.34 -19.77 7.19
CA ARG A 530 -31.61 -19.61 5.93
C ARG A 530 -32.25 -18.52 5.05
N VAL A 531 -31.41 -17.65 4.49
CA VAL A 531 -31.78 -16.64 3.50
C VAL A 531 -31.60 -17.29 2.12
N ALA A 532 -32.70 -17.54 1.42
CA ALA A 532 -32.71 -18.45 0.25
C ALA A 532 -32.22 -17.80 -1.06
N ASP A 533 -32.41 -16.48 -1.27
CA ASP A 533 -32.45 -15.93 -2.62
C ASP A 533 -31.30 -14.96 -2.98
N SER A 534 -30.35 -14.68 -2.08
CA SER A 534 -29.36 -13.60 -2.29
C SER A 534 -27.90 -14.02 -2.12
N VAL A 535 -27.62 -15.31 -1.94
CA VAL A 535 -26.27 -15.79 -1.59
C VAL A 535 -25.58 -16.31 -2.85
N GLN A 536 -24.96 -15.39 -3.59
CA GLN A 536 -24.22 -15.70 -4.81
C GLN A 536 -22.73 -15.40 -4.57
N PRO A 537 -21.80 -16.35 -4.86
CA PRO A 537 -20.37 -16.06 -4.85
C PRO A 537 -20.02 -14.87 -5.76
N GLY A 538 -19.06 -14.04 -5.33
CA GLY A 538 -18.65 -12.85 -6.07
C GLY A 538 -19.64 -11.68 -5.96
N THR A 539 -20.47 -11.63 -4.91
CA THR A 539 -21.43 -10.54 -4.68
C THR A 539 -21.46 -10.07 -3.24
N PHE A 540 -22.23 -9.03 -2.98
CA PHE A 540 -22.69 -8.69 -1.63
C PHE A 540 -24.12 -9.18 -1.46
N ALA A 541 -24.34 -10.17 -0.60
CA ALA A 541 -25.67 -10.66 -0.23
C ALA A 541 -26.41 -9.58 0.58
N ALA A 542 -27.54 -9.12 0.07
CA ALA A 542 -28.34 -8.05 0.67
C ALA A 542 -29.41 -8.63 1.59
N VAL A 543 -29.36 -8.28 2.88
CA VAL A 543 -30.36 -8.66 3.88
C VAL A 543 -31.07 -7.42 4.37
N ARG A 544 -32.25 -7.14 3.83
CA ARG A 544 -33.08 -6.01 4.27
C ARG A 544 -34.17 -6.48 5.24
N ARG A 545 -34.22 -5.82 6.41
CA ARG A 545 -35.28 -6.04 7.39
C ARG A 545 -35.29 -4.93 8.46
N THR A 546 -36.31 -4.91 9.30
CA THR A 546 -36.27 -4.14 10.54
C THR A 546 -35.43 -4.89 11.55
N TRP A 547 -34.18 -4.46 11.72
CA TRP A 547 -33.21 -5.02 12.65
C TRP A 547 -33.52 -4.62 14.08
N LYS A 548 -33.32 -5.57 15.00
CA LYS A 548 -33.49 -5.39 16.46
C LYS A 548 -32.20 -5.73 17.15
N ASP A 549 -32.03 -5.18 18.36
CA ASP A 549 -30.93 -5.56 19.24
C ASP A 549 -30.90 -7.07 19.46
N GLY A 550 -29.72 -7.68 19.32
CA GLY A 550 -29.52 -9.13 19.43
C GLY A 550 -29.79 -9.95 18.17
N ASP A 551 -30.32 -9.36 17.08
CA ASP A 551 -30.42 -10.08 15.80
C ASP A 551 -29.03 -10.52 15.33
N ARG A 552 -28.97 -11.70 14.65
CA ARG A 552 -27.73 -12.35 14.26
C ARG A 552 -27.77 -12.78 12.80
N ILE A 553 -26.71 -12.46 12.08
CA ILE A 553 -26.39 -13.02 10.77
C ILE A 553 -25.30 -14.07 10.97
N GLU A 554 -25.43 -15.23 10.35
CA GLU A 554 -24.43 -16.29 10.33
C GLU A 554 -24.14 -16.63 8.87
N LEU A 555 -22.86 -16.51 8.49
CA LEU A 555 -22.36 -16.88 7.17
C LEU A 555 -21.42 -18.08 7.34
N GLU A 556 -21.67 -19.14 6.56
CA GLU A 556 -20.79 -20.29 6.42
C GLU A 556 -20.30 -20.39 4.98
N LEU A 557 -18.98 -20.33 4.81
CA LEU A 557 -18.31 -20.33 3.51
C LEU A 557 -17.72 -21.71 3.23
N PRO A 558 -18.03 -22.38 2.12
CA PRO A 558 -17.28 -23.58 1.72
C PRO A 558 -15.84 -23.18 1.38
N MET A 559 -14.87 -23.92 1.91
CA MET A 559 -13.44 -23.64 1.73
C MET A 559 -12.70 -24.87 1.18
N PRO A 560 -13.07 -25.35 -0.04
CA PRO A 560 -12.38 -26.49 -0.63
C PRO A 560 -10.94 -26.12 -1.00
N LEU A 561 -10.05 -27.11 -0.94
CA LEU A 561 -8.71 -26.99 -1.51
C LEU A 561 -8.83 -26.85 -3.04
N ARG A 562 -8.06 -25.93 -3.60
CA ARG A 562 -7.96 -25.71 -5.03
C ARG A 562 -6.52 -25.41 -5.44
N LEU A 563 -6.22 -25.57 -6.73
CA LEU A 563 -4.91 -25.30 -7.31
C LEU A 563 -5.00 -24.11 -8.24
N GLU A 564 -4.10 -23.15 -8.04
CA GLU A 564 -3.98 -21.98 -8.90
C GLU A 564 -2.61 -21.99 -9.60
N PRO A 565 -2.53 -22.15 -10.93
CA PRO A 565 -1.26 -22.07 -11.65
C PRO A 565 -0.70 -20.65 -11.59
N VAL A 566 0.63 -20.53 -11.60
CA VAL A 566 1.29 -19.22 -11.51
C VAL A 566 1.01 -18.33 -12.72
N ASP A 567 1.03 -18.91 -13.90
CA ASP A 567 0.63 -18.29 -15.17
C ASP A 567 0.30 -19.36 -16.23
N ALA A 568 -0.17 -18.93 -17.38
CA ALA A 568 -0.58 -19.85 -18.46
C ALA A 568 0.59 -20.62 -19.09
N ASN A 569 1.82 -20.12 -18.99
CA ASN A 569 3.01 -20.76 -19.54
C ASN A 569 3.59 -21.84 -18.61
N HIS A 570 3.16 -21.81 -17.33
CA HIS A 570 3.61 -22.74 -16.29
C HIS A 570 2.42 -23.45 -15.61
N PRO A 571 1.59 -24.22 -16.36
CA PRO A 571 0.34 -24.80 -15.83
C PRO A 571 0.54 -25.85 -14.75
N ASN A 572 1.75 -26.43 -14.66
CA ASN A 572 2.10 -27.43 -13.64
C ASN A 572 2.81 -26.84 -12.42
N LEU A 573 3.06 -25.52 -12.40
CA LEU A 573 3.60 -24.82 -11.26
C LEU A 573 2.44 -24.13 -10.52
N VAL A 574 1.96 -24.74 -9.43
CA VAL A 574 0.68 -24.40 -8.81
C VAL A 574 0.84 -24.02 -7.34
N ALA A 575 0.03 -23.07 -6.89
CA ALA A 575 -0.21 -22.80 -5.48
C ALA A 575 -1.39 -23.66 -4.98
N LEU A 576 -1.26 -24.24 -3.79
CA LEU A 576 -2.39 -24.85 -3.06
C LEU A 576 -3.10 -23.76 -2.28
N VAL A 577 -4.43 -23.68 -2.43
CA VAL A 577 -5.22 -22.61 -1.81
C VAL A 577 -6.42 -23.18 -1.08
N GLU A 578 -6.66 -22.74 0.15
CA GLU A 578 -7.85 -23.01 0.96
C GLU A 578 -8.59 -21.69 1.25
N GLY A 579 -9.84 -21.57 0.80
CA GLY A 579 -10.55 -20.29 0.96
C GLY A 579 -9.71 -19.12 0.43
N PRO A 580 -9.38 -18.11 1.26
CA PRO A 580 -8.49 -17.01 0.85
C PRO A 580 -7.00 -17.33 1.04
N LEU A 581 -6.63 -18.42 1.73
CA LEU A 581 -5.26 -18.71 2.15
C LEU A 581 -4.49 -19.48 1.07
N VAL A 582 -3.34 -18.97 0.69
CA VAL A 582 -2.29 -19.74 0.00
C VAL A 582 -1.53 -20.55 1.04
N LEU A 583 -1.35 -21.83 0.78
CA LEU A 583 -0.64 -22.77 1.64
C LEU A 583 0.75 -23.01 1.06
N PHE A 584 1.75 -22.47 1.72
CA PHE A 584 3.15 -22.53 1.31
C PHE A 584 3.76 -23.87 1.74
N ALA A 585 4.45 -24.55 0.84
CA ALA A 585 5.14 -25.79 1.14
C ALA A 585 6.44 -25.52 1.92
N VAL A 586 6.52 -25.96 3.17
CA VAL A 586 7.70 -25.76 4.03
C VAL A 586 8.67 -26.89 3.80
N ALA A 587 9.74 -26.61 3.05
CA ALA A 587 10.79 -27.57 2.68
C ALA A 587 12.06 -26.83 2.22
N ASP A 588 13.23 -27.49 2.35
CA ASP A 588 14.53 -26.97 1.90
C ASP A 588 14.80 -27.20 0.40
N SER A 589 13.90 -27.90 -0.29
CA SER A 589 13.90 -28.06 -1.74
C SER A 589 12.48 -27.97 -2.27
N GLN A 590 12.32 -27.63 -3.55
CA GLN A 590 11.00 -27.58 -4.15
C GLN A 590 10.36 -28.98 -4.22
N PRO A 591 9.25 -29.21 -3.52
CA PRO A 591 8.59 -30.50 -3.55
C PRO A 591 7.77 -30.68 -4.84
N THR A 592 7.64 -31.94 -5.26
CA THR A 592 6.79 -32.34 -6.39
C THR A 592 5.62 -33.17 -5.88
N PHE A 593 4.44 -32.96 -6.44
CA PHE A 593 3.22 -33.63 -6.00
C PHE A 593 2.48 -34.28 -7.18
N ASP A 594 1.78 -35.35 -6.88
CA ASP A 594 0.62 -35.73 -7.68
C ASP A 594 -0.54 -34.78 -7.40
N ARG A 595 -1.30 -34.40 -8.45
CA ARG A 595 -2.45 -33.47 -8.35
C ARG A 595 -3.47 -33.90 -7.30
N ASN A 596 -3.86 -35.16 -7.32
CA ASN A 596 -4.84 -35.69 -6.37
C ASN A 596 -4.29 -35.76 -4.94
N GLY A 597 -3.01 -36.14 -4.79
CA GLY A 597 -2.32 -36.17 -3.50
C GLY A 597 -2.28 -34.78 -2.86
N LEU A 598 -2.01 -33.74 -3.64
CA LEU A 598 -1.98 -32.37 -3.14
C LEU A 598 -3.38 -31.87 -2.73
N LEU A 599 -4.41 -32.18 -3.52
CA LEU A 599 -5.82 -31.84 -3.20
C LEU A 599 -6.40 -32.65 -2.03
N GLN A 600 -5.75 -33.75 -1.63
CA GLN A 600 -6.10 -34.57 -0.47
C GLN A 600 -5.28 -34.22 0.79
N ALA A 601 -4.58 -33.09 0.78
CA ALA A 601 -3.90 -32.58 1.96
C ALA A 601 -4.86 -32.54 3.16
N LYS A 602 -4.33 -32.74 4.36
CA LYS A 602 -5.12 -32.83 5.59
C LYS A 602 -4.75 -31.71 6.55
N ALA A 603 -5.77 -31.03 7.09
CA ALA A 603 -5.56 -30.06 8.15
C ALA A 603 -4.92 -30.73 9.37
N THR A 604 -4.05 -30.02 10.06
CA THR A 604 -3.41 -30.50 11.28
C THR A 604 -3.99 -29.79 12.51
N ASN A 605 -3.81 -30.40 13.68
CA ASN A 605 -4.21 -29.80 14.95
C ASN A 605 -3.07 -28.99 15.59
N ASN A 606 -1.91 -28.87 14.94
CA ASN A 606 -0.72 -28.24 15.55
C ASN A 606 -0.88 -26.71 15.63
N LYS A 607 -1.33 -26.10 14.55
CA LYS A 607 -1.63 -24.67 14.47
C LYS A 607 -2.78 -24.47 13.49
N ALA A 608 -3.67 -23.53 13.79
CA ALA A 608 -4.79 -23.22 12.91
C ALA A 608 -4.29 -22.82 11.51
N GLY A 609 -4.86 -23.43 10.47
CA GLY A 609 -4.49 -23.20 9.08
C GLY A 609 -3.29 -24.03 8.59
N ASP A 610 -2.64 -24.86 9.42
CA ASP A 610 -1.56 -25.74 8.98
C ASP A 610 -2.13 -27.05 8.41
N TRP A 611 -1.50 -27.53 7.33
CA TRP A 611 -1.87 -28.74 6.61
C TRP A 611 -0.66 -29.64 6.38
N ILE A 612 -0.91 -30.90 6.04
CA ILE A 612 0.10 -31.86 5.57
C ILE A 612 -0.37 -32.43 4.24
N ALA A 613 0.53 -32.39 3.25
CA ALA A 613 0.36 -33.05 1.95
C ALA A 613 1.43 -34.12 1.75
N GLN A 614 1.10 -35.18 1.00
CA GLN A 614 2.06 -36.23 0.62
C GLN A 614 2.68 -35.82 -0.73
N SER A 615 4.02 -35.69 -0.76
CA SER A 615 4.75 -35.45 -1.99
C SER A 615 4.86 -36.74 -2.84
N ALA A 616 5.27 -36.58 -4.08
CA ALA A 616 5.34 -37.70 -5.02
C ALA A 616 6.35 -38.83 -4.61
N ASP A 617 7.35 -38.49 -3.82
CA ASP A 617 8.31 -39.46 -3.25
C ASP A 617 7.81 -40.09 -1.94
N GLY A 618 6.60 -39.76 -1.49
CA GLY A 618 5.99 -40.25 -0.26
C GLY A 618 6.36 -39.48 1.00
N SER A 619 7.12 -38.39 0.90
CA SER A 619 7.46 -37.55 2.05
C SER A 619 6.23 -36.71 2.48
N SER A 620 6.11 -36.49 3.80
CA SER A 620 5.08 -35.60 4.35
C SER A 620 5.58 -34.16 4.36
N ILE A 621 4.94 -33.27 3.62
CA ILE A 621 5.28 -31.85 3.52
C ILE A 621 4.28 -31.02 4.32
N SER A 622 4.78 -30.16 5.21
CA SER A 622 3.96 -29.18 5.91
C SER A 622 3.57 -28.07 4.95
N MET A 623 2.26 -27.78 4.87
CA MET A 623 1.69 -26.70 4.07
C MET A 623 1.13 -25.65 5.01
N ARG A 624 1.61 -24.40 4.94
CA ARG A 624 1.27 -23.37 5.93
C ARG A 624 0.87 -22.03 5.29
N PRO A 625 -0.09 -21.30 5.88
CA PRO A 625 -0.30 -19.90 5.53
C PRO A 625 0.94 -19.04 5.79
N PHE A 626 1.14 -17.99 5.00
CA PHE A 626 2.31 -17.12 5.13
C PHE A 626 2.53 -16.57 6.56
N MET A 627 1.45 -16.24 7.26
CA MET A 627 1.52 -15.76 8.64
C MET A 627 1.98 -16.80 9.66
N ASN A 628 1.96 -18.08 9.30
CA ASN A 628 2.42 -19.18 10.14
C ASN A 628 3.88 -19.58 9.90
N ILE A 629 4.53 -18.99 8.89
CA ILE A 629 5.94 -19.20 8.55
C ILE A 629 6.76 -18.12 9.29
N ASP A 630 7.89 -18.53 9.87
CA ASP A 630 8.87 -17.62 10.48
C ASP A 630 10.19 -17.64 9.69
N LYS A 631 11.09 -18.54 10.00
CA LYS A 631 12.45 -18.62 9.40
C LYS A 631 12.65 -19.83 8.50
N GLU A 632 11.64 -20.66 8.40
CA GLU A 632 11.67 -21.86 7.58
C GLU A 632 11.82 -21.51 6.10
N SER A 633 12.50 -22.38 5.34
CA SER A 633 12.45 -22.34 3.87
C SER A 633 11.08 -22.79 3.40
N TYR A 634 10.58 -22.13 2.35
CA TYR A 634 9.27 -22.47 1.79
C TYR A 634 9.24 -22.27 0.28
N SER A 635 8.25 -22.87 -0.37
CA SER A 635 7.89 -22.60 -1.76
C SER A 635 6.43 -22.19 -1.84
N THR A 636 6.15 -21.06 -2.49
CA THR A 636 4.77 -20.57 -2.72
C THR A 636 4.06 -21.45 -3.74
N TYR A 637 4.80 -21.90 -4.74
CA TYR A 637 4.33 -22.76 -5.80
C TYR A 637 5.09 -24.09 -5.79
N VAL A 638 4.36 -25.17 -6.07
CA VAL A 638 4.91 -26.52 -6.12
C VAL A 638 4.73 -27.12 -7.51
N LEU A 639 5.58 -28.08 -7.86
CA LEU A 639 5.49 -28.76 -9.16
C LEU A 639 4.49 -29.91 -9.10
N LEU A 640 3.61 -29.99 -10.10
CA LEU A 640 2.83 -31.18 -10.36
C LEU A 640 3.60 -32.12 -11.28
N GLN A 641 3.59 -33.41 -10.94
CA GLN A 641 4.02 -34.46 -11.89
C GLN A 641 3.13 -34.43 -13.13
N SER A 642 3.78 -34.55 -14.29
CA SER A 642 3.10 -34.65 -15.60
C SER A 642 2.35 -35.97 -15.74
#